data_e4b88fbd3331cc3fcdef918c7695757b
#
_entry.id   e4b88fbd3331cc3fcdef918c7695757b
#
_cell.length_a   1.000
_cell.length_b   1.000
_cell.length_c   1.000
_cell.angle_alpha   90.00
_cell.angle_beta   90.00
_cell.angle_gamma   90.00
#
_symmetry.space_group_name_H-M   'P 1'
#
loop_
_entity.id
_entity.type
_entity.pdbx_description
1 polymer ?
#
loop_
_entity_poly.entity_id
_entity_poly.type
_entity_poly.pdbx_seq_one_letter_code
_entity_poly.pdbx_strand_id
1 'polypeptide(L)'
;MVLLERLRGKWAVGVGIVIGVAMLAFVLTDFLVSGRSLFASSEMEVGSVNGDGIDYKQFMTRYEARANVQQAMSGQSLSEDAAEYLREQIWQEYVRQGTLDASCAQLGIAVSSEELSSVILSADNPHPIMKQLFSNPETGAFDRETVLKFLQNLDNVQPAQRAYWLEVEGEIASQLLQDKYRAAVSRGLGVTKMEGELRARLQSVRVDAAYVVKTYASLPDSAVKITEADAKRYYEVHKKSYRQPERRDLSYAQFEVKPGPIDFERAEEWMKKYRDEFATAEDAGKYASEMGDDRSGARWYSRGELPVSLSGWAFDEATVGETSGVVSDGDSYEAARLLARRTMPDSANVRHILFSFQQHPADRARALGDSVLRVLKGGGDFATLAKELSEDPGSASQGGDLGWFAQNTMVKPFADASFSGAKGDLVVVESNFGVHVIEVLGHRGSSERVEVAMLKRLVQPGSETYQAVFNEASRFAALAHQPRRSWIARLFGAGKNRVQEVRSAMDTLLRGMTVQEARDVEYNSRTLNGLQRSREVIRWAFSANVGDVSSVFELDGSYVVAMLSRVKESKDGYASYEAVREQAEAGALRDKKAAKLVASLAGGGNSLAEIAQAKGEGVQRAASVSFTSYAFGNVGYEPSAIGTAVALGKEGEISVPVEGNNGVYVLQSEAVVTEAVDAEQLRDGAQQTLRMRSGYEAYEALKLMSKVIDRRGKFF
;
A
#
# COMPACT_ATOMS: atom_id res chain seq x y z
N MET A 1 -15.64 79.91 11.52
CA MET A 1 -14.89 79.76 12.82
C MET A 1 -15.73 79.44 14.01
N VAL A 2 -17.09 79.39 13.94
CA VAL A 2 -17.95 79.12 15.10
C VAL A 2 -18.17 77.61 15.37
N LEU A 3 -17.87 76.72 14.40
CA LEU A 3 -18.03 75.26 14.56
C LEU A 3 -16.86 74.60 15.35
N LEU A 4 -15.65 75.15 15.22
CA LEU A 4 -14.44 74.66 15.89
C LEU A 4 -14.41 75.04 17.40
N GLU A 5 -15.03 76.17 17.77
CA GLU A 5 -15.09 76.60 19.18
C GLU A 5 -16.14 75.82 20.01
N ARG A 6 -17.21 75.32 19.40
CA ARG A 6 -18.20 74.43 20.05
C ARG A 6 -17.66 73.02 20.28
N LEU A 7 -16.70 72.54 19.45
CA LEU A 7 -16.03 71.25 19.62
C LEU A 7 -14.98 71.25 20.71
N ARG A 8 -14.47 72.42 21.13
CA ARG A 8 -13.44 72.58 22.18
C ARG A 8 -14.01 72.70 23.61
N GLY A 9 -15.34 72.77 23.77
CA GLY A 9 -16.03 72.85 25.07
C GLY A 9 -16.52 71.47 25.55
N LYS A 10 -17.75 71.43 26.06
CA LYS A 10 -18.39 70.27 26.66
C LYS A 10 -18.51 69.02 25.74
N TRP A 11 -18.31 69.17 24.46
CA TRP A 11 -18.32 68.09 23.47
C TRP A 11 -16.97 67.41 23.25
N ALA A 12 -15.86 67.98 23.69
CA ALA A 12 -14.53 67.41 23.55
C ALA A 12 -14.39 66.07 24.29
N VAL A 13 -15.06 65.92 25.43
CA VAL A 13 -15.14 64.68 26.19
C VAL A 13 -15.99 63.64 25.44
N GLY A 14 -17.08 64.05 24.82
CA GLY A 14 -17.94 63.14 24.04
C GLY A 14 -17.26 62.64 22.80
N VAL A 15 -16.54 63.51 22.07
CA VAL A 15 -15.73 63.11 20.90
C VAL A 15 -14.55 62.21 21.29
N GLY A 16 -13.90 62.49 22.44
CA GLY A 16 -12.86 61.63 23.00
C GLY A 16 -13.37 60.24 23.35
N ILE A 17 -14.58 60.16 23.93
CA ILE A 17 -15.22 58.85 24.22
C ILE A 17 -15.58 58.09 22.96
N VAL A 18 -16.13 58.75 21.94
CA VAL A 18 -16.45 58.13 20.62
C VAL A 18 -15.21 57.62 19.93
N ILE A 19 -14.12 58.40 19.90
CA ILE A 19 -12.83 57.97 19.34
C ILE A 19 -12.25 56.83 20.17
N GLY A 20 -12.31 56.90 21.51
CA GLY A 20 -11.89 55.81 22.38
C GLY A 20 -12.67 54.50 22.17
N VAL A 21 -14.00 54.61 22.02
CA VAL A 21 -14.84 53.45 21.73
C VAL A 21 -14.56 52.92 20.32
N ALA A 22 -14.35 53.79 19.33
CA ALA A 22 -13.98 53.38 17.96
C ALA A 22 -12.60 52.70 17.91
N MET A 23 -11.61 53.23 18.66
CA MET A 23 -10.30 52.53 18.82
C MET A 23 -10.42 51.22 19.55
N LEU A 24 -11.22 51.17 20.62
CA LEU A 24 -11.47 49.93 21.37
C LEU A 24 -12.20 48.90 20.52
N ALA A 25 -13.18 49.33 19.70
CA ALA A 25 -13.86 48.47 18.73
C ALA A 25 -12.90 47.99 17.63
N PHE A 26 -12.01 48.83 17.17
CA PHE A 26 -10.97 48.48 16.18
C PHE A 26 -9.97 47.47 16.78
N VAL A 27 -9.47 47.70 17.99
CA VAL A 27 -8.60 46.77 18.72
C VAL A 27 -9.31 45.46 19.07
N LEU A 28 -10.59 45.53 19.47
CA LEU A 28 -11.42 44.33 19.70
C LEU A 28 -11.70 43.57 18.39
N THR A 29 -11.93 44.27 17.28
CA THR A 29 -12.09 43.66 15.96
C THR A 29 -10.79 43.01 15.52
N ASP A 30 -9.67 43.69 15.70
CA ASP A 30 -8.34 43.13 15.38
C ASP A 30 -7.98 41.95 16.30
N PHE A 31 -8.32 42.03 17.59
CA PHE A 31 -8.18 40.91 18.53
C PHE A 31 -9.12 39.73 18.21
N LEU A 32 -10.35 40.01 17.80
CA LEU A 32 -11.32 38.99 17.37
C LEU A 32 -10.92 38.38 16.00
N VAL A 33 -10.36 39.18 15.08
CA VAL A 33 -9.81 38.72 13.81
C VAL A 33 -8.51 37.97 14.04
N SER A 34 -7.62 38.43 14.91
CA SER A 34 -6.42 37.71 15.33
C SER A 34 -6.75 36.44 16.13
N GLY A 35 -7.77 36.48 16.99
CA GLY A 35 -8.31 35.30 17.67
C GLY A 35 -8.95 34.29 16.72
N ARG A 36 -9.58 34.75 15.64
CA ARG A 36 -10.05 33.88 14.55
C ARG A 36 -8.88 33.29 13.75
N SER A 37 -7.76 33.99 13.61
CA SER A 37 -6.58 33.44 12.94
C SER A 37 -5.92 32.30 13.73
N LEU A 38 -6.01 32.31 15.07
CA LEU A 38 -5.53 31.21 15.91
C LEU A 38 -6.42 29.94 15.78
N PHE A 39 -7.72 30.13 15.54
CA PHE A 39 -8.63 28.99 15.26
C PHE A 39 -8.61 28.60 13.76
N ALA A 40 -8.36 29.54 12.87
CA ALA A 40 -8.23 29.27 11.43
C ALA A 40 -6.91 28.56 11.09
N SER A 41 -5.85 28.72 11.88
CA SER A 41 -4.59 28.00 11.65
C SER A 41 -4.77 26.49 11.82
N SER A 42 -5.54 26.06 12.81
CA SER A 42 -5.81 24.63 13.02
C SER A 42 -6.72 24.00 11.95
N GLU A 43 -7.47 24.81 11.18
CA GLU A 43 -8.27 24.32 10.06
C GLU A 43 -7.47 24.06 8.79
N MET A 44 -6.31 24.71 8.64
CA MET A 44 -5.42 24.59 7.48
C MET A 44 -4.17 23.74 7.78
N GLU A 45 -4.20 22.95 8.86
CA GLU A 45 -3.12 22.01 9.18
C GLU A 45 -3.42 20.61 8.63
N VAL A 46 -2.50 20.05 7.85
CA VAL A 46 -2.54 18.66 7.37
C VAL A 46 -2.27 17.64 8.48
N GLY A 47 -1.81 18.12 9.63
CA GLY A 47 -1.55 17.31 10.81
C GLY A 47 -0.61 17.98 11.79
N SER A 48 -0.19 17.26 12.83
CA SER A 48 0.80 17.75 13.80
C SER A 48 1.63 16.60 14.38
N VAL A 49 2.86 16.93 14.78
CA VAL A 49 3.78 15.98 15.43
C VAL A 49 4.26 16.62 16.73
N ASN A 50 4.00 15.96 17.86
CA ASN A 50 4.35 16.45 19.22
C ASN A 50 3.81 17.86 19.55
N GLY A 51 2.75 18.28 18.88
CA GLY A 51 2.12 19.59 19.05
C GLY A 51 2.50 20.62 18.00
N ASP A 52 3.56 20.38 17.21
CA ASP A 52 3.95 21.24 16.12
C ASP A 52 3.05 20.97 14.90
N GLY A 53 2.27 21.98 14.50
CA GLY A 53 1.34 21.91 13.37
C GLY A 53 2.06 21.92 12.03
N ILE A 54 1.59 21.13 11.09
CA ILE A 54 2.09 21.08 9.70
C ILE A 54 1.10 21.84 8.82
N ASP A 55 1.49 23.02 8.36
CA ASP A 55 0.66 23.90 7.54
C ASP A 55 0.41 23.32 6.14
N TYR A 56 -0.84 23.41 5.66
CA TYR A 56 -1.25 22.90 4.35
C TYR A 56 -0.46 23.54 3.20
N LYS A 57 -0.25 24.85 3.26
CA LYS A 57 0.44 25.57 2.19
C LYS A 57 1.91 25.16 2.11
N GLN A 58 2.58 24.98 3.25
CA GLN A 58 3.96 24.48 3.29
C GLN A 58 4.04 23.05 2.75
N PHE A 59 3.09 22.19 3.13
CA PHE A 59 2.99 20.83 2.63
C PHE A 59 2.81 20.80 1.11
N MET A 60 1.89 21.62 0.57
CA MET A 60 1.64 21.71 -0.87
C MET A 60 2.80 22.29 -1.63
N THR A 61 3.47 23.31 -1.12
CA THR A 61 4.67 23.87 -1.76
C THR A 61 5.75 22.80 -1.95
N ARG A 62 5.97 21.95 -0.93
CA ARG A 62 6.93 20.84 -1.02
C ARG A 62 6.46 19.76 -2.01
N TYR A 63 5.17 19.45 -2.00
CA TYR A 63 4.57 18.53 -2.96
C TYR A 63 4.75 18.99 -4.40
N GLU A 64 4.38 20.24 -4.70
CA GLU A 64 4.48 20.83 -6.03
C GLU A 64 5.92 20.89 -6.54
N ALA A 65 6.87 21.24 -5.65
CA ALA A 65 8.28 21.24 -6.01
C ALA A 65 8.75 19.84 -6.48
N ARG A 66 8.42 18.79 -5.73
CA ARG A 66 8.79 17.40 -6.09
C ARG A 66 8.03 16.88 -7.30
N ALA A 67 6.74 17.19 -7.40
CA ALA A 67 5.93 16.81 -8.55
C ALA A 67 6.47 17.40 -9.85
N ASN A 68 6.87 18.67 -9.83
CA ASN A 68 7.47 19.34 -10.98
C ASN A 68 8.83 18.72 -11.38
N VAL A 69 9.67 18.35 -10.40
CA VAL A 69 10.94 17.65 -10.68
C VAL A 69 10.67 16.28 -11.33
N GLN A 70 9.76 15.51 -10.77
CA GLN A 70 9.44 14.18 -11.30
C GLN A 70 8.82 14.26 -12.71
N GLN A 71 7.94 15.24 -12.96
CA GLN A 71 7.37 15.50 -14.28
C GLN A 71 8.45 15.94 -15.28
N ALA A 72 9.38 16.81 -14.88
CA ALA A 72 10.48 17.23 -15.73
C ALA A 72 11.41 16.08 -16.11
N MET A 73 11.62 15.11 -15.21
CA MET A 73 12.46 13.95 -15.45
C MET A 73 11.77 12.88 -16.31
N SER A 74 10.46 12.63 -16.10
CA SER A 74 9.72 11.60 -16.81
C SER A 74 9.09 12.07 -18.13
N GLY A 75 8.96 13.39 -18.33
CA GLY A 75 8.23 13.97 -19.44
C GLY A 75 6.70 13.75 -19.41
N GLN A 76 6.18 13.18 -18.33
CA GLN A 76 4.76 12.85 -18.17
C GLN A 76 4.19 13.45 -16.88
N SER A 77 2.90 13.81 -16.89
CA SER A 77 2.20 14.19 -15.67
C SER A 77 2.10 13.00 -14.71
N LEU A 78 2.18 13.29 -13.40
CA LEU A 78 2.01 12.25 -12.39
C LEU A 78 0.62 11.62 -12.48
N SER A 79 0.56 10.29 -12.43
CA SER A 79 -0.70 9.59 -12.16
C SER A 79 -1.20 9.90 -10.74
N GLU A 80 -2.49 9.69 -10.49
CA GLU A 80 -3.06 9.94 -9.14
C GLU A 80 -2.37 9.08 -8.07
N ASP A 81 -2.06 7.82 -8.38
CA ASP A 81 -1.34 6.93 -7.46
C ASP A 81 0.08 7.43 -7.16
N ALA A 82 0.79 7.94 -8.17
CA ALA A 82 2.11 8.54 -7.98
C ALA A 82 2.04 9.84 -7.16
N ALA A 83 1.02 10.65 -7.40
CA ALA A 83 0.77 11.87 -6.64
C ALA A 83 0.47 11.57 -5.16
N GLU A 84 -0.32 10.53 -4.89
CA GLU A 84 -0.63 10.11 -3.53
C GLU A 84 0.59 9.49 -2.83
N TYR A 85 1.36 8.66 -3.52
CA TYR A 85 2.62 8.15 -3.00
C TYR A 85 3.58 9.27 -2.61
N LEU A 86 3.69 10.30 -3.42
CA LEU A 86 4.51 11.47 -3.15
C LEU A 86 4.01 12.24 -1.90
N ARG A 87 2.69 12.44 -1.76
CA ARG A 87 2.09 13.03 -0.55
C ARG A 87 2.40 12.22 0.71
N GLU A 88 2.37 10.88 0.60
CA GLU A 88 2.74 10.00 1.71
C GLU A 88 4.22 10.13 2.09
N GLN A 89 5.13 10.15 1.12
CA GLN A 89 6.56 10.35 1.39
C GLN A 89 6.82 11.65 2.13
N ILE A 90 6.21 12.76 1.68
CA ILE A 90 6.35 14.07 2.32
C ILE A 90 5.79 14.04 3.75
N TRP A 91 4.66 13.38 3.98
CA TRP A 91 4.11 13.21 5.32
C TRP A 91 5.06 12.44 6.25
N GLN A 92 5.61 11.32 5.78
CA GLN A 92 6.56 10.52 6.58
C GLN A 92 7.83 11.33 6.89
N GLU A 93 8.25 12.21 6.01
CA GLU A 93 9.36 13.12 6.27
C GLU A 93 9.04 14.13 7.38
N TYR A 94 7.86 14.75 7.37
CA TYR A 94 7.43 15.62 8.48
C TYR A 94 7.33 14.86 9.81
N VAL A 95 6.79 13.64 9.80
CA VAL A 95 6.74 12.79 11.00
C VAL A 95 8.15 12.50 11.50
N ARG A 96 9.09 12.17 10.61
CA ARG A 96 10.49 11.94 10.96
C ARG A 96 11.15 13.20 11.54
N GLN A 97 10.96 14.34 10.92
CA GLN A 97 11.49 15.61 11.41
C GLN A 97 10.97 15.94 12.83
N GLY A 98 9.69 15.79 13.06
CA GLY A 98 9.08 16.05 14.38
C GLY A 98 9.37 14.99 15.44
N THR A 99 9.91 13.83 15.07
CA THR A 99 10.23 12.73 15.99
C THR A 99 11.73 12.49 16.12
N LEU A 100 12.33 11.90 15.08
CA LEU A 100 13.74 11.48 15.10
C LEU A 100 14.69 12.67 15.10
N ASP A 101 14.51 13.63 14.19
CA ASP A 101 15.43 14.76 14.04
C ASP A 101 15.39 15.63 15.30
N ALA A 102 14.18 15.86 15.86
CA ALA A 102 14.01 16.57 17.12
C ALA A 102 14.69 15.85 18.29
N SER A 103 14.57 14.51 18.35
CA SER A 103 15.23 13.71 19.38
C SER A 103 16.75 13.69 19.21
N CYS A 104 17.25 13.60 17.99
CA CYS A 104 18.67 13.67 17.68
C CYS A 104 19.26 15.03 18.10
N ALA A 105 18.55 16.12 17.81
CA ALA A 105 18.97 17.47 18.23
C ALA A 105 19.08 17.59 19.75
N GLN A 106 18.12 17.05 20.51
CA GLN A 106 18.16 17.02 21.97
C GLN A 106 19.34 16.19 22.51
N LEU A 107 19.72 15.13 21.84
CA LEU A 107 20.84 14.25 22.19
C LEU A 107 22.19 14.76 21.70
N GLY A 108 22.24 15.85 20.94
CA GLY A 108 23.45 16.35 20.31
C GLY A 108 23.95 15.49 19.15
N ILE A 109 23.10 14.64 18.58
CA ILE A 109 23.41 13.83 17.40
C ILE A 109 23.13 14.66 16.15
N ALA A 110 24.16 14.92 15.35
CA ALA A 110 24.04 15.69 14.11
C ALA A 110 24.93 15.11 13.02
N VAL A 111 24.66 15.46 11.77
CA VAL A 111 25.51 15.18 10.62
C VAL A 111 26.18 16.49 10.21
N SER A 112 27.53 16.51 10.23
CA SER A 112 28.26 17.69 9.80
C SER A 112 28.40 17.74 8.26
N SER A 113 28.68 18.93 7.72
CA SER A 113 28.92 19.11 6.29
C SER A 113 30.14 18.31 5.80
N GLU A 114 31.19 18.20 6.64
CA GLU A 114 32.38 17.41 6.31
C GLU A 114 32.06 15.93 6.26
N GLU A 115 31.24 15.43 7.19
CA GLU A 115 30.80 14.05 7.22
C GLU A 115 29.93 13.72 5.98
N LEU A 116 28.96 14.57 5.69
CA LEU A 116 28.10 14.42 4.52
C LEU A 116 28.91 14.39 3.22
N SER A 117 29.83 15.35 3.07
CA SER A 117 30.73 15.40 1.92
C SER A 117 31.60 14.16 1.81
N SER A 118 32.11 13.63 2.93
CA SER A 118 32.94 12.42 2.94
C SER A 118 32.15 11.20 2.46
N VAL A 119 30.87 11.09 2.79
CA VAL A 119 29.98 9.99 2.36
C VAL A 119 29.60 10.13 0.88
N ILE A 120 29.25 11.34 0.43
CA ILE A 120 28.93 11.65 -0.97
C ILE A 120 30.11 11.32 -1.89
N LEU A 121 31.35 11.60 -1.46
CA LEU A 121 32.56 11.43 -2.24
C LEU A 121 33.33 10.14 -1.93
N SER A 122 32.78 9.23 -1.12
CA SER A 122 33.43 7.96 -0.77
C SER A 122 33.57 7.05 -1.99
N ALA A 123 34.81 6.76 -2.38
CA ALA A 123 35.10 5.84 -3.48
C ALA A 123 35.10 4.37 -3.03
N ASP A 124 35.54 4.11 -1.79
CA ASP A 124 35.71 2.74 -1.27
C ASP A 124 34.35 2.13 -0.87
N ASN A 125 33.46 2.96 -0.36
CA ASN A 125 32.10 2.55 0.04
C ASN A 125 31.07 3.63 -0.33
N PRO A 126 30.77 3.78 -1.63
CA PRO A 126 29.83 4.82 -2.08
C PRO A 126 28.43 4.58 -1.55
N HIS A 127 27.78 5.66 -1.12
CA HIS A 127 26.38 5.59 -0.68
C HIS A 127 25.50 5.00 -1.79
N PRO A 128 24.52 4.13 -1.48
CA PRO A 128 23.69 3.47 -2.52
C PRO A 128 23.05 4.46 -3.51
N ILE A 129 22.53 5.59 -3.03
CA ILE A 129 21.95 6.65 -3.87
C ILE A 129 23.01 7.24 -4.80
N MET A 130 24.22 7.51 -4.29
CA MET A 130 25.30 8.05 -5.09
C MET A 130 25.78 7.05 -6.13
N LYS A 131 25.86 5.77 -5.76
CA LYS A 131 26.18 4.69 -6.71
C LYS A 131 25.12 4.59 -7.80
N GLN A 132 23.86 4.71 -7.48
CA GLN A 132 22.76 4.68 -8.48
C GLN A 132 22.82 5.87 -9.46
N LEU A 133 23.14 7.07 -8.97
CA LEU A 133 23.12 8.29 -9.77
C LEU A 133 24.42 8.52 -10.59
N PHE A 134 25.55 8.05 -10.08
CA PHE A 134 26.88 8.37 -10.63
C PHE A 134 27.73 7.12 -10.86
N SER A 135 27.12 6.01 -11.26
CA SER A 135 27.89 4.88 -11.77
C SER A 135 28.22 5.09 -13.24
N ASN A 136 29.45 4.71 -13.61
CA ASN A 136 29.82 4.63 -15.00
C ASN A 136 28.93 3.57 -15.71
N PRO A 137 28.21 3.92 -16.79
CA PRO A 137 27.32 3.00 -17.48
C PRO A 137 28.02 1.75 -18.02
N GLU A 138 29.31 1.85 -18.35
CA GLU A 138 30.07 0.76 -18.97
C GLU A 138 30.63 -0.23 -17.93
N THR A 139 31.08 0.29 -16.78
CA THR A 139 31.75 -0.52 -15.77
C THR A 139 30.88 -0.84 -14.54
N GLY A 140 29.77 -0.13 -14.36
CA GLY A 140 28.96 -0.18 -13.13
C GLY A 140 29.67 0.34 -11.88
N ALA A 141 30.90 0.87 -12.04
CA ALA A 141 31.69 1.42 -10.94
C ALA A 141 31.25 2.86 -10.64
N PHE A 142 31.25 3.20 -9.35
CA PHE A 142 30.98 4.59 -8.92
C PHE A 142 32.05 5.54 -9.47
N ASP A 143 31.61 6.62 -10.12
CA ASP A 143 32.48 7.64 -10.72
C ASP A 143 32.54 8.92 -9.86
N ARG A 144 33.49 8.95 -8.96
CA ARG A 144 33.75 10.11 -8.08
C ARG A 144 34.10 11.38 -8.86
N GLU A 145 34.80 11.28 -10.02
CA GLU A 145 35.15 12.47 -10.79
C GLU A 145 33.94 13.13 -11.40
N THR A 146 32.99 12.36 -11.89
CA THR A 146 31.71 12.86 -12.38
C THR A 146 30.93 13.57 -11.28
N VAL A 147 30.90 13.04 -10.05
CA VAL A 147 30.29 13.73 -8.89
C VAL A 147 30.97 15.07 -8.64
N LEU A 148 32.32 15.11 -8.59
CA LEU A 148 33.05 16.35 -8.36
C LEU A 148 32.77 17.40 -9.44
N LYS A 149 32.77 17.01 -10.72
CA LYS A 149 32.44 17.90 -11.85
C LYS A 149 31.02 18.41 -11.74
N PHE A 150 30.07 17.56 -11.37
CA PHE A 150 28.67 17.97 -11.17
C PHE A 150 28.55 18.98 -10.04
N LEU A 151 29.14 18.73 -8.87
CA LEU A 151 29.11 19.64 -7.72
C LEU A 151 29.77 20.98 -8.00
N GLN A 152 30.89 21.00 -8.73
CA GLN A 152 31.57 22.23 -9.14
C GLN A 152 30.74 23.08 -10.10
N ASN A 153 29.85 22.43 -10.88
CA ASN A 153 29.00 23.11 -11.84
C ASN A 153 27.55 23.31 -11.37
N LEU A 154 27.25 23.04 -10.10
CA LEU A 154 25.89 22.99 -9.55
C LEU A 154 25.14 24.33 -9.69
N ASP A 155 25.85 25.45 -9.70
CA ASP A 155 25.24 26.78 -9.90
C ASP A 155 24.84 27.05 -11.35
N ASN A 156 25.36 26.29 -12.30
CA ASN A 156 25.11 26.45 -13.74
C ASN A 156 24.14 25.43 -14.33
N VAL A 157 23.71 24.42 -13.52
CA VAL A 157 22.72 23.44 -13.97
C VAL A 157 21.30 24.02 -13.98
N GLN A 158 20.37 23.32 -14.65
CA GLN A 158 18.97 23.74 -14.65
C GLN A 158 18.39 23.78 -13.23
N PRO A 159 17.49 24.73 -12.92
CA PRO A 159 16.89 24.85 -11.58
C PRO A 159 16.26 23.56 -11.05
N ALA A 160 15.65 22.74 -11.91
CA ALA A 160 15.08 21.44 -11.55
C ALA A 160 16.15 20.43 -11.13
N GLN A 161 17.29 20.38 -11.80
CA GLN A 161 18.40 19.50 -11.44
C GLN A 161 19.05 19.91 -10.11
N ARG A 162 19.17 21.23 -9.88
CA ARG A 162 19.65 21.76 -8.60
C ARG A 162 18.69 21.40 -7.45
N ALA A 163 17.38 21.58 -7.66
CA ALA A 163 16.36 21.21 -6.67
C ALA A 163 16.41 19.72 -6.34
N TYR A 164 16.52 18.88 -7.36
CA TYR A 164 16.68 17.42 -7.19
C TYR A 164 17.93 17.06 -6.41
N TRP A 165 19.07 17.71 -6.69
CA TRP A 165 20.29 17.48 -5.93
C TRP A 165 20.15 17.81 -4.45
N LEU A 166 19.52 18.96 -4.12
CA LEU A 166 19.27 19.33 -2.72
C LEU A 166 18.40 18.31 -1.99
N GLU A 167 17.45 17.66 -2.69
CA GLU A 167 16.66 16.56 -2.14
C GLU A 167 17.51 15.30 -1.89
N VAL A 168 18.35 14.93 -2.84
CA VAL A 168 19.29 13.80 -2.70
C VAL A 168 20.25 14.02 -1.52
N GLU A 169 20.80 15.20 -1.40
CA GLU A 169 21.69 15.58 -0.29
C GLU A 169 20.97 15.50 1.05
N GLY A 170 19.73 16.03 1.12
CA GLY A 170 18.88 15.98 2.31
C GLY A 170 18.52 14.53 2.70
N GLU A 171 18.23 13.67 1.73
CA GLU A 171 17.92 12.26 1.98
C GLU A 171 19.14 11.50 2.51
N ILE A 172 20.33 11.71 1.93
CA ILE A 172 21.58 11.11 2.43
C ILE A 172 21.86 11.58 3.86
N ALA A 173 21.75 12.89 4.13
CA ALA A 173 21.94 13.44 5.48
C ALA A 173 20.97 12.82 6.49
N SER A 174 19.72 12.63 6.08
CA SER A 174 18.68 12.01 6.89
C SER A 174 18.96 10.52 7.17
N GLN A 175 19.41 9.77 6.19
CA GLN A 175 19.78 8.36 6.38
C GLN A 175 20.96 8.25 7.34
N LEU A 176 21.99 9.10 7.19
CA LEU A 176 23.11 9.16 8.11
C LEU A 176 22.68 9.48 9.55
N LEU A 177 21.75 10.42 9.73
CA LEU A 177 21.22 10.75 11.05
C LEU A 177 20.48 9.56 11.67
N GLN A 178 19.68 8.84 10.88
CA GLN A 178 19.00 7.62 11.32
C GLN A 178 20.01 6.53 11.72
N ASP A 179 21.07 6.35 10.94
CA ASP A 179 22.10 5.34 11.22
C ASP A 179 22.87 5.67 12.49
N LYS A 180 23.19 6.96 12.74
CA LYS A 180 23.77 7.42 14.00
C LYS A 180 22.87 7.15 15.20
N TYR A 181 21.56 7.47 15.06
CA TYR A 181 20.59 7.20 16.12
C TYR A 181 20.48 5.71 16.41
N ARG A 182 20.33 4.88 15.36
CA ARG A 182 20.31 3.41 15.47
C ARG A 182 21.59 2.88 16.14
N ALA A 183 22.74 3.39 15.72
CA ALA A 183 24.04 3.00 16.30
C ALA A 183 24.11 3.39 17.78
N ALA A 184 23.66 4.58 18.16
CA ALA A 184 23.61 5.02 19.54
C ALA A 184 22.71 4.13 20.40
N VAL A 185 21.48 3.83 19.93
CA VAL A 185 20.56 2.91 20.61
C VAL A 185 21.17 1.50 20.69
N SER A 186 21.59 0.95 19.56
CA SER A 186 22.12 -0.42 19.48
C SER A 186 23.37 -0.65 20.34
N ARG A 187 24.26 0.36 20.43
CA ARG A 187 25.45 0.29 21.28
C ARG A 187 25.15 0.53 22.77
N GLY A 188 24.09 1.29 23.06
CA GLY A 188 23.59 1.49 24.42
C GLY A 188 22.87 0.26 24.99
N LEU A 189 22.43 -0.66 24.12
CA LEU A 189 21.76 -1.89 24.55
C LEU A 189 22.77 -3.02 24.73
N GLY A 190 22.73 -3.65 25.89
CA GLY A 190 23.62 -4.75 26.22
C GLY A 190 22.89 -5.86 26.96
N VAL A 191 23.30 -7.10 26.71
CA VAL A 191 22.89 -8.27 27.49
C VAL A 191 23.97 -8.56 28.52
N THR A 192 23.61 -8.46 29.80
CA THR A 192 24.54 -8.68 30.90
C THR A 192 24.94 -10.16 31.05
N LYS A 193 26.05 -10.41 31.74
CA LYS A 193 26.45 -11.80 32.07
C LYS A 193 25.36 -12.51 32.89
N MET A 194 24.76 -11.81 33.84
CA MET A 194 23.66 -12.33 34.67
C MET A 194 22.44 -12.74 33.83
N GLU A 195 22.09 -11.94 32.79
CA GLU A 195 21.00 -12.31 31.87
C GLU A 195 21.36 -13.54 31.03
N GLY A 196 22.63 -13.68 30.59
CA GLY A 196 23.12 -14.89 29.92
C GLY A 196 22.99 -16.11 30.82
N GLU A 197 23.47 -16.00 32.06
CA GLU A 197 23.35 -17.07 33.08
C GLU A 197 21.87 -17.41 33.41
N LEU A 198 21.02 -16.40 33.53
CA LEU A 198 19.57 -16.62 33.72
C LEU A 198 18.95 -17.36 32.54
N ARG A 199 19.27 -16.97 31.31
CA ARG A 199 18.79 -17.65 30.08
C ARG A 199 19.27 -19.09 30.02
N ALA A 200 20.55 -19.33 30.33
CA ALA A 200 21.10 -20.68 30.39
C ALA A 200 20.37 -21.53 31.43
N ARG A 201 20.16 -20.99 32.61
CA ARG A 201 19.41 -21.69 33.67
C ARG A 201 17.96 -21.98 33.27
N LEU A 202 17.27 -21.04 32.60
CA LEU A 202 15.91 -21.25 32.13
C LEU A 202 15.82 -22.26 30.97
N GLN A 203 16.85 -22.38 30.14
CA GLN A 203 16.92 -23.33 29.03
C GLN A 203 17.47 -24.69 29.46
N SER A 204 18.26 -24.75 30.53
CA SER A 204 18.85 -25.99 31.01
C SER A 204 17.83 -26.94 31.63
N VAL A 205 16.71 -26.44 32.15
CA VAL A 205 15.72 -27.26 32.84
C VAL A 205 14.65 -27.75 31.84
N ARG A 206 14.50 -29.06 31.79
CA ARG A 206 13.42 -29.76 31.09
C ARG A 206 12.61 -30.58 32.08
N VAL A 207 11.32 -30.50 31.98
CA VAL A 207 10.40 -31.18 32.91
C VAL A 207 9.41 -32.03 32.12
N ASP A 208 9.29 -33.29 32.52
CA ASP A 208 8.15 -34.10 32.15
C ASP A 208 7.07 -33.84 33.20
N ALA A 209 5.92 -33.32 32.76
CA ALA A 209 4.84 -32.92 33.63
C ALA A 209 3.56 -33.70 33.35
N ALA A 210 2.94 -34.24 34.40
CA ALA A 210 1.55 -34.63 34.34
C ALA A 210 0.67 -33.47 34.74
N TYR A 211 -0.53 -33.38 34.17
CA TYR A 211 -1.46 -32.31 34.50
C TYR A 211 -2.92 -32.72 34.42
N VAL A 212 -3.73 -31.99 35.18
CA VAL A 212 -5.18 -31.98 35.09
C VAL A 212 -5.61 -30.59 34.62
N VAL A 213 -6.50 -30.54 33.65
CA VAL A 213 -7.04 -29.28 33.13
C VAL A 213 -8.56 -29.27 33.17
N LYS A 214 -9.12 -28.15 33.65
CA LYS A 214 -10.53 -27.80 33.40
C LYS A 214 -10.57 -26.63 32.44
N THR A 215 -11.05 -26.88 31.22
CA THR A 215 -11.15 -25.85 30.19
C THR A 215 -12.28 -24.86 30.51
N TYR A 216 -12.16 -23.62 30.04
CA TYR A 216 -13.24 -22.64 30.18
C TYR A 216 -14.52 -23.07 29.45
N ALA A 217 -14.40 -23.87 28.40
CA ALA A 217 -15.52 -24.43 27.67
C ALA A 217 -16.32 -25.45 28.48
N SER A 218 -15.69 -26.14 29.47
CA SER A 218 -16.39 -27.09 30.35
C SER A 218 -17.38 -26.42 31.30
N LEU A 219 -17.27 -25.08 31.50
CA LEU A 219 -18.16 -24.31 32.33
C LEU A 219 -19.10 -23.44 31.45
N PRO A 220 -20.41 -23.76 31.39
CA PRO A 220 -21.36 -22.97 30.59
C PRO A 220 -21.36 -21.50 31.00
N ASP A 221 -21.57 -20.59 30.05
CA ASP A 221 -21.63 -19.16 30.33
C ASP A 221 -22.74 -18.78 31.32
N SER A 222 -23.85 -19.54 31.29
CA SER A 222 -24.97 -19.40 32.22
C SER A 222 -24.63 -19.72 33.67
N ALA A 223 -23.53 -20.45 33.90
CA ALA A 223 -23.08 -20.79 35.25
C ALA A 223 -22.33 -19.61 35.94
N VAL A 224 -22.03 -18.55 35.20
CA VAL A 224 -21.30 -17.38 35.67
C VAL A 224 -22.04 -16.11 35.27
N LYS A 225 -22.44 -15.31 36.26
CA LYS A 225 -23.07 -14.01 36.01
C LYS A 225 -22.03 -12.91 36.04
N ILE A 226 -21.94 -12.18 34.94
CA ILE A 226 -21.18 -10.93 34.87
C ILE A 226 -22.13 -9.74 34.96
N THR A 227 -21.64 -8.66 35.53
CA THR A 227 -22.30 -7.37 35.57
C THR A 227 -21.57 -6.38 34.68
N GLU A 228 -22.22 -5.28 34.29
CA GLU A 228 -21.58 -4.20 33.56
C GLU A 228 -20.37 -3.62 34.33
N ALA A 229 -20.45 -3.59 35.67
CA ALA A 229 -19.33 -3.17 36.50
C ALA A 229 -18.12 -4.09 36.39
N ASP A 230 -18.32 -5.41 36.23
CA ASP A 230 -17.22 -6.36 36.01
C ASP A 230 -16.54 -6.11 34.65
N ALA A 231 -17.34 -5.91 33.59
CA ALA A 231 -16.81 -5.64 32.26
C ALA A 231 -16.07 -4.28 32.21
N LYS A 232 -16.61 -3.24 32.86
CA LYS A 232 -15.93 -1.94 32.97
C LYS A 232 -14.61 -2.04 33.73
N ARG A 233 -14.57 -2.80 34.81
CA ARG A 233 -13.34 -3.04 35.57
C ARG A 233 -12.30 -3.77 34.73
N TYR A 234 -12.72 -4.81 34.00
CA TYR A 234 -11.84 -5.53 33.07
C TYR A 234 -11.24 -4.57 32.03
N TYR A 235 -12.10 -3.73 31.43
CA TYR A 235 -11.66 -2.71 30.47
C TYR A 235 -10.62 -1.76 31.06
N GLU A 236 -10.85 -1.20 32.25
CA GLU A 236 -9.91 -0.26 32.86
C GLU A 236 -8.55 -0.89 33.18
N VAL A 237 -8.53 -2.15 33.64
CA VAL A 237 -7.29 -2.90 33.90
C VAL A 237 -6.52 -3.18 32.61
N HIS A 238 -7.24 -3.48 31.53
CA HIS A 238 -6.67 -3.86 30.24
C HIS A 238 -6.71 -2.73 29.19
N LYS A 239 -6.94 -1.49 29.58
CA LYS A 239 -7.12 -0.32 28.70
C LYS A 239 -6.00 -0.17 27.66
N LYS A 240 -4.75 -0.46 28.05
CA LYS A 240 -3.59 -0.41 27.14
C LYS A 240 -3.67 -1.38 25.97
N SER A 241 -4.38 -2.49 26.12
CA SER A 241 -4.61 -3.48 25.05
C SER A 241 -5.64 -3.01 24.01
N TYR A 242 -6.42 -1.98 24.32
CA TYR A 242 -7.44 -1.39 23.46
C TYR A 242 -6.97 -0.11 22.76
N ARG A 243 -5.67 -0.01 22.48
CA ARG A 243 -5.14 1.13 21.71
C ARG A 243 -5.59 1.01 20.26
N GLN A 244 -6.37 1.98 19.80
CA GLN A 244 -6.82 2.06 18.41
C GLN A 244 -7.24 3.50 18.04
N PRO A 245 -7.11 3.91 16.76
CA PRO A 245 -7.71 5.15 16.29
C PRO A 245 -9.25 5.06 16.27
N GLU A 246 -9.89 6.19 16.09
CA GLU A 246 -11.33 6.24 15.83
C GLU A 246 -11.65 5.56 14.50
N ARG A 247 -12.68 4.70 14.48
CA ARG A 247 -13.07 3.90 13.32
C ARG A 247 -14.57 3.96 13.06
N ARG A 248 -14.94 3.67 11.81
CA ARG A 248 -16.32 3.62 11.34
C ARG A 248 -16.60 2.26 10.71
N ASP A 249 -17.80 1.72 10.95
CA ASP A 249 -18.32 0.60 10.18
C ASP A 249 -19.44 1.14 9.26
N LEU A 250 -19.37 0.75 8.00
CA LEU A 250 -20.27 1.20 6.93
C LEU A 250 -20.98 -0.01 6.31
N SER A 251 -22.23 0.19 5.92
CA SER A 251 -22.94 -0.68 4.97
C SER A 251 -23.16 0.12 3.69
N TYR A 252 -22.90 -0.45 2.52
CA TYR A 252 -23.03 0.30 1.27
C TYR A 252 -23.56 -0.56 0.13
N ALA A 253 -24.26 0.09 -0.80
CA ALA A 253 -24.68 -0.46 -2.07
C ALA A 253 -23.82 0.12 -3.18
N GLN A 254 -23.32 -0.74 -4.07
CA GLN A 254 -22.52 -0.37 -5.24
C GLN A 254 -23.32 -0.64 -6.51
N PHE A 255 -23.42 0.34 -7.37
CA PHE A 255 -24.08 0.32 -8.68
C PHE A 255 -22.98 0.40 -9.75
N GLU A 256 -22.57 -0.74 -10.24
CA GLU A 256 -21.54 -0.81 -11.29
C GLU A 256 -22.08 -0.29 -12.62
N VAL A 257 -21.28 0.55 -13.29
CA VAL A 257 -21.61 1.04 -14.64
C VAL A 257 -21.01 0.08 -15.65
N LYS A 258 -21.86 -0.80 -16.19
CA LYS A 258 -21.50 -1.74 -17.25
C LYS A 258 -22.17 -1.35 -18.56
N PRO A 259 -21.56 -1.65 -19.71
CA PRO A 259 -22.20 -1.39 -20.99
C PRO A 259 -23.59 -2.02 -21.07
N GLY A 260 -24.56 -1.24 -21.47
CA GLY A 260 -25.94 -1.68 -21.70
C GLY A 260 -26.23 -1.93 -23.20
N PRO A 261 -27.42 -2.44 -23.55
CA PRO A 261 -27.78 -2.76 -24.95
C PRO A 261 -27.56 -1.60 -25.92
N ILE A 262 -27.81 -0.36 -25.50
CA ILE A 262 -27.59 0.84 -26.32
C ILE A 262 -26.10 1.10 -26.63
N ASP A 263 -25.20 0.70 -25.73
CA ASP A 263 -23.76 0.85 -25.92
C ASP A 263 -23.26 -0.19 -26.92
N PHE A 264 -23.79 -1.42 -26.87
CA PHE A 264 -23.53 -2.45 -27.85
C PHE A 264 -24.03 -2.04 -29.24
N GLU A 265 -25.28 -1.55 -29.36
CA GLU A 265 -25.84 -1.04 -30.59
C GLU A 265 -24.98 0.08 -31.20
N ARG A 266 -24.57 1.05 -30.38
CA ARG A 266 -23.71 2.16 -30.81
C ARG A 266 -22.32 1.69 -31.29
N ALA A 267 -21.73 0.72 -30.61
CA ALA A 267 -20.45 0.15 -31.02
C ALA A 267 -20.57 -0.64 -32.31
N GLU A 268 -21.66 -1.40 -32.48
CA GLU A 268 -21.95 -2.15 -33.71
C GLU A 268 -22.21 -1.22 -34.91
N GLU A 269 -23.02 -0.16 -34.72
CA GLU A 269 -23.25 0.86 -35.74
C GLU A 269 -21.97 1.56 -36.16
N TRP A 270 -21.11 1.89 -35.21
CA TRP A 270 -19.79 2.47 -35.46
C TRP A 270 -18.96 1.50 -36.32
N MET A 271 -18.91 0.22 -35.97
CA MET A 271 -18.19 -0.79 -36.73
C MET A 271 -18.74 -0.95 -38.14
N LYS A 272 -20.07 -1.01 -38.30
CA LYS A 272 -20.70 -1.11 -39.65
C LYS A 272 -20.37 0.11 -40.51
N LYS A 273 -20.35 1.30 -39.95
CA LYS A 273 -20.02 2.54 -40.65
C LYS A 273 -18.58 2.56 -41.17
N TYR A 274 -17.61 2.19 -40.33
CA TYR A 274 -16.17 2.35 -40.65
C TYR A 274 -15.54 1.09 -41.26
N ARG A 275 -16.22 -0.04 -41.22
CA ARG A 275 -15.76 -1.30 -41.85
C ARG A 275 -15.54 -1.16 -43.36
N ASP A 276 -16.41 -0.46 -44.07
CA ASP A 276 -16.32 -0.32 -45.53
C ASP A 276 -15.16 0.62 -45.93
N GLU A 277 -14.90 1.64 -45.16
CA GLU A 277 -13.70 2.47 -45.31
C GLU A 277 -12.42 1.68 -45.02
N PHE A 278 -12.42 0.89 -43.95
CA PHE A 278 -11.33 -0.01 -43.57
C PHE A 278 -11.06 -1.06 -44.71
N ALA A 279 -12.10 -1.59 -45.30
CA ALA A 279 -11.98 -2.56 -46.39
C ALA A 279 -11.28 -2.00 -47.66
N THR A 280 -11.37 -0.70 -47.88
CA THR A 280 -10.78 0.00 -49.03
C THR A 280 -9.55 0.82 -48.72
N ALA A 281 -9.14 0.90 -47.42
CA ALA A 281 -7.99 1.66 -47.01
C ALA A 281 -6.71 1.19 -47.70
N GLU A 282 -5.86 2.12 -48.15
CA GLU A 282 -4.58 1.81 -48.79
C GLU A 282 -3.65 1.07 -47.82
N ASP A 283 -3.56 1.56 -46.58
CA ASP A 283 -2.87 0.90 -45.45
C ASP A 283 -3.89 0.56 -44.37
N ALA A 284 -4.36 -0.68 -44.39
CA ALA A 284 -5.36 -1.17 -43.46
C ALA A 284 -4.80 -1.23 -41.99
N GLY A 285 -3.51 -1.52 -41.84
CA GLY A 285 -2.87 -1.57 -40.53
C GLY A 285 -2.84 -0.18 -39.86
N LYS A 286 -2.45 0.83 -40.60
CA LYS A 286 -2.46 2.23 -40.16
C LYS A 286 -3.88 2.71 -39.87
N TYR A 287 -4.82 2.44 -40.77
CA TYR A 287 -6.23 2.80 -40.58
C TYR A 287 -6.79 2.21 -39.26
N ALA A 288 -6.56 0.90 -39.05
CA ALA A 288 -7.05 0.20 -37.88
C ALA A 288 -6.43 0.78 -36.58
N SER A 289 -5.14 1.13 -36.59
CA SER A 289 -4.46 1.69 -35.41
C SER A 289 -4.84 3.15 -35.11
N GLU A 290 -5.26 3.91 -36.13
CA GLU A 290 -5.67 5.32 -35.95
C GLU A 290 -7.15 5.44 -35.57
N MET A 291 -8.02 4.60 -36.15
CA MET A 291 -9.47 4.67 -35.99
C MET A 291 -10.00 3.74 -34.91
N GLY A 292 -9.38 2.57 -34.71
CA GLY A 292 -9.79 1.58 -33.73
C GLY A 292 -9.26 1.82 -32.35
N ASP A 293 -9.76 1.05 -31.39
CA ASP A 293 -9.31 1.08 -30.00
C ASP A 293 -8.06 0.19 -29.79
N ASP A 294 -7.75 -0.74 -30.72
CA ASP A 294 -6.47 -1.45 -30.78
C ASP A 294 -5.48 -0.73 -31.69
N ARG A 295 -4.43 -0.17 -31.10
CA ARG A 295 -3.41 0.62 -31.80
C ARG A 295 -2.24 -0.19 -32.34
N SER A 296 -2.32 -1.50 -32.28
CA SER A 296 -1.21 -2.38 -32.69
C SER A 296 -1.03 -2.51 -34.22
N GLY A 297 -2.01 -2.08 -34.99
CA GLY A 297 -1.97 -2.15 -36.47
C GLY A 297 -2.01 -3.58 -36.99
N ALA A 298 -1.38 -3.82 -38.16
CA ALA A 298 -1.31 -5.14 -38.74
C ALA A 298 -0.25 -6.02 -38.05
N ARG A 299 -0.61 -7.29 -37.72
CA ARG A 299 0.27 -8.27 -37.09
C ARG A 299 0.12 -9.66 -37.70
N TRP A 300 1.16 -10.48 -37.49
CA TRP A 300 1.14 -11.89 -37.82
C TRP A 300 0.53 -12.71 -36.70
N TYR A 301 -0.40 -13.59 -37.02
CA TYR A 301 -1.11 -14.44 -36.09
C TYR A 301 -0.95 -15.92 -36.46
N SER A 302 -0.83 -16.76 -35.44
CA SER A 302 -1.12 -18.18 -35.55
C SER A 302 -2.62 -18.41 -35.39
N ARG A 303 -3.10 -19.61 -35.74
CA ARG A 303 -4.51 -19.97 -35.66
C ARG A 303 -5.10 -19.81 -34.27
N GLY A 304 -4.32 -20.03 -33.22
CA GLY A 304 -4.77 -19.92 -31.80
C GLY A 304 -4.68 -18.52 -31.22
N GLU A 305 -4.09 -17.54 -31.93
CA GLU A 305 -3.93 -16.16 -31.42
C GLU A 305 -5.06 -15.24 -31.92
N LEU A 306 -5.79 -15.60 -32.95
CA LEU A 306 -6.97 -14.85 -33.39
C LEU A 306 -8.21 -15.28 -32.59
N PRO A 307 -9.18 -14.36 -32.39
CA PRO A 307 -10.50 -14.71 -31.91
C PRO A 307 -11.10 -15.86 -32.71
N VAL A 308 -11.79 -16.78 -32.02
CA VAL A 308 -12.34 -17.99 -32.66
C VAL A 308 -13.21 -17.66 -33.84
N SER A 309 -13.99 -16.59 -33.79
CA SER A 309 -14.86 -16.09 -34.88
C SER A 309 -14.10 -15.64 -36.12
N LEU A 310 -12.87 -15.18 -35.99
CA LEU A 310 -12.03 -14.68 -37.06
C LEU A 310 -10.98 -15.69 -37.52
N SER A 311 -10.61 -16.65 -36.67
CA SER A 311 -9.56 -17.63 -36.97
C SER A 311 -9.94 -18.54 -38.15
N GLY A 312 -11.15 -19.11 -38.15
CA GLY A 312 -11.63 -19.93 -39.26
C GLY A 312 -11.68 -19.15 -40.59
N TRP A 313 -12.23 -17.94 -40.52
CA TRP A 313 -12.29 -17.07 -41.71
C TRP A 313 -10.88 -16.73 -42.24
N ALA A 314 -9.95 -16.29 -41.39
CA ALA A 314 -8.63 -15.84 -41.81
C ALA A 314 -7.75 -16.98 -42.39
N PHE A 315 -7.85 -18.20 -41.83
CA PHE A 315 -7.01 -19.32 -42.25
C PHE A 315 -7.62 -20.21 -43.36
N ASP A 316 -8.96 -20.36 -43.36
CA ASP A 316 -9.60 -21.38 -44.22
C ASP A 316 -10.44 -20.76 -45.34
N GLU A 317 -11.04 -19.58 -45.16
CA GLU A 317 -12.04 -19.04 -46.06
C GLU A 317 -11.54 -17.82 -46.86
N ALA A 318 -10.87 -16.87 -46.18
CA ALA A 318 -10.54 -15.57 -46.77
C ALA A 318 -9.46 -15.65 -47.88
N THR A 319 -9.58 -14.78 -48.85
CA THR A 319 -8.51 -14.47 -49.81
C THR A 319 -7.73 -13.23 -49.38
N VAL A 320 -6.44 -13.15 -49.77
CA VAL A 320 -5.60 -11.97 -49.43
C VAL A 320 -6.22 -10.69 -49.99
N GLY A 321 -6.37 -9.69 -49.18
CA GLY A 321 -7.04 -8.42 -49.47
C GLY A 321 -8.51 -8.38 -49.00
N GLU A 322 -9.11 -9.50 -48.65
CA GLU A 322 -10.51 -9.58 -48.23
C GLU A 322 -10.68 -9.08 -46.78
N THR A 323 -11.85 -8.52 -46.51
CA THR A 323 -12.23 -8.01 -45.16
C THR A 323 -13.42 -8.82 -44.65
N SER A 324 -13.34 -9.27 -43.41
CA SER A 324 -14.39 -10.03 -42.71
C SER A 324 -15.69 -9.24 -42.54
N GLY A 325 -16.77 -9.95 -42.18
CA GLY A 325 -17.92 -9.35 -41.55
C GLY A 325 -17.54 -8.76 -40.18
N VAL A 326 -18.44 -7.95 -39.63
CA VAL A 326 -18.33 -7.51 -38.22
C VAL A 326 -18.67 -8.70 -37.33
N VAL A 327 -17.78 -9.00 -36.37
CA VAL A 327 -17.98 -10.07 -35.38
C VAL A 327 -17.99 -9.45 -33.98
N SER A 328 -18.76 -10.04 -33.09
CA SER A 328 -18.74 -9.66 -31.65
C SER A 328 -17.81 -10.61 -30.91
N ASP A 329 -16.91 -10.07 -30.11
CA ASP A 329 -16.01 -10.82 -29.22
C ASP A 329 -16.07 -10.22 -27.80
N GLY A 330 -16.98 -10.80 -26.98
CA GLY A 330 -17.21 -10.32 -25.63
C GLY A 330 -17.65 -8.86 -25.57
N ASP A 331 -16.78 -8.01 -25.05
CA ASP A 331 -17.01 -6.57 -24.88
C ASP A 331 -16.51 -5.73 -26.06
N SER A 332 -16.33 -6.33 -27.24
CA SER A 332 -15.89 -5.62 -28.43
C SER A 332 -16.57 -6.09 -29.69
N TYR A 333 -16.53 -5.23 -30.72
CA TYR A 333 -16.81 -5.58 -32.13
C TYR A 333 -15.53 -5.47 -32.93
N GLU A 334 -15.32 -6.42 -33.81
CA GLU A 334 -14.10 -6.55 -34.59
C GLU A 334 -14.41 -6.81 -36.08
N ALA A 335 -13.55 -6.29 -36.94
CA ALA A 335 -13.47 -6.64 -38.34
C ALA A 335 -12.00 -6.80 -38.73
N ALA A 336 -11.68 -7.86 -39.47
CA ALA A 336 -10.33 -8.21 -39.85
C ALA A 336 -10.13 -8.08 -41.32
N ARG A 337 -8.97 -7.62 -41.82
CA ARG A 337 -8.55 -7.65 -43.21
C ARG A 337 -7.30 -8.52 -43.35
N LEU A 338 -7.38 -9.55 -44.19
CA LEU A 338 -6.27 -10.45 -44.45
C LEU A 338 -5.29 -9.79 -45.43
N LEU A 339 -4.07 -9.50 -44.95
CA LEU A 339 -3.05 -8.82 -45.76
C LEU A 339 -2.07 -9.79 -46.41
N ALA A 340 -1.70 -10.87 -45.72
CA ALA A 340 -0.81 -11.89 -46.25
C ALA A 340 -1.02 -13.24 -45.57
N ARG A 341 -0.60 -14.30 -46.21
CA ARG A 341 -0.55 -15.66 -45.68
C ARG A 341 0.79 -16.27 -46.02
N ARG A 342 1.52 -16.79 -45.03
CA ARG A 342 2.83 -17.40 -45.22
C ARG A 342 3.07 -18.50 -44.21
N THR A 343 3.88 -19.46 -44.61
CA THR A 343 4.50 -20.39 -43.67
C THR A 343 5.72 -19.70 -43.05
N MET A 344 5.75 -19.56 -41.74
CA MET A 344 6.80 -18.86 -41.03
C MET A 344 7.31 -19.71 -39.87
N PRO A 345 8.53 -19.48 -39.34
CA PRO A 345 9.02 -20.12 -38.14
C PRO A 345 8.13 -19.81 -36.93
N ASP A 346 8.02 -20.75 -35.97
CA ASP A 346 7.28 -20.52 -34.73
C ASP A 346 8.07 -19.68 -33.74
N SER A 347 9.43 -19.78 -33.81
CA SER A 347 10.32 -18.94 -33.00
C SER A 347 11.61 -18.63 -33.74
N ALA A 348 12.16 -17.46 -33.47
CA ALA A 348 13.48 -17.01 -33.92
C ALA A 348 14.43 -16.84 -32.72
N ASN A 349 15.71 -17.10 -32.99
CA ASN A 349 16.81 -16.78 -32.09
C ASN A 349 17.71 -15.77 -32.81
N VAL A 350 17.92 -14.62 -32.16
CA VAL A 350 18.69 -13.53 -32.72
C VAL A 350 19.58 -12.90 -31.64
N ARG A 351 20.58 -12.16 -32.08
CA ARG A 351 21.29 -11.19 -31.24
C ARG A 351 21.23 -9.81 -31.88
N HIS A 352 21.25 -8.75 -31.06
CA HIS A 352 21.13 -7.40 -31.60
C HIS A 352 22.06 -6.38 -30.90
N ILE A 353 22.26 -5.25 -31.58
CA ILE A 353 22.90 -4.05 -31.08
C ILE A 353 21.92 -2.90 -31.27
N LEU A 354 21.57 -2.20 -30.19
CA LEU A 354 20.62 -1.08 -30.20
C LEU A 354 21.38 0.25 -30.12
N PHE A 355 20.97 1.20 -30.98
CA PHE A 355 21.27 2.63 -30.85
C PHE A 355 19.96 3.38 -30.57
N SER A 356 19.76 3.75 -29.31
CA SER A 356 18.48 4.27 -28.79
C SER A 356 18.22 5.71 -29.23
N PHE A 357 16.98 6.02 -29.57
CA PHE A 357 16.54 7.39 -29.81
C PHE A 357 16.47 8.24 -28.55
N GLN A 358 16.60 7.64 -27.36
CA GLN A 358 16.77 8.41 -26.12
C GLN A 358 18.17 9.00 -25.98
N GLN A 359 19.18 8.37 -26.59
CA GLN A 359 20.58 8.81 -26.53
C GLN A 359 21.06 9.50 -27.82
N HIS A 360 20.44 9.17 -28.96
CA HIS A 360 20.87 9.68 -30.26
C HIS A 360 19.71 10.25 -31.10
N PRO A 361 19.91 11.35 -31.83
CA PRO A 361 19.02 11.72 -32.92
C PRO A 361 18.96 10.60 -33.98
N ALA A 362 17.81 10.43 -34.64
CA ALA A 362 17.56 9.33 -35.57
C ALA A 362 18.64 9.18 -36.66
N ASP A 363 19.09 10.28 -37.26
CA ASP A 363 20.14 10.26 -38.31
C ASP A 363 21.48 9.73 -37.78
N ARG A 364 21.83 10.06 -36.53
CA ARG A 364 23.05 9.58 -35.90
C ARG A 364 22.92 8.10 -35.51
N ALA A 365 21.81 7.68 -34.97
CA ALA A 365 21.55 6.27 -34.67
C ALA A 365 21.63 5.38 -35.94
N ARG A 366 21.07 5.86 -37.05
CA ARG A 366 21.19 5.16 -38.36
C ARG A 366 22.66 5.08 -38.81
N ALA A 367 23.41 6.18 -38.75
CA ALA A 367 24.81 6.19 -39.16
C ALA A 367 25.66 5.26 -38.30
N LEU A 368 25.37 5.13 -36.99
CA LEU A 368 26.02 4.19 -36.09
C LEU A 368 25.66 2.74 -36.45
N GLY A 369 24.39 2.44 -36.64
CA GLY A 369 23.93 1.12 -37.09
C GLY A 369 24.58 0.66 -38.40
N ASP A 370 24.62 1.56 -39.40
CA ASP A 370 25.25 1.27 -40.70
C ASP A 370 26.78 1.09 -40.57
N SER A 371 27.41 1.81 -39.65
CA SER A 371 28.85 1.65 -39.37
C SER A 371 29.16 0.29 -38.75
N VAL A 372 28.37 -0.12 -37.75
CA VAL A 372 28.47 -1.43 -37.09
C VAL A 372 28.18 -2.55 -38.11
N LEU A 373 27.15 -2.41 -38.94
CA LEU A 373 26.84 -3.39 -39.99
C LEU A 373 28.06 -3.59 -40.91
N ARG A 374 28.73 -2.52 -41.30
CA ARG A 374 29.95 -2.62 -42.17
C ARG A 374 31.08 -3.38 -41.49
N VAL A 375 31.32 -3.12 -40.19
CA VAL A 375 32.36 -3.82 -39.41
C VAL A 375 31.99 -5.32 -39.28
N LEU A 376 30.75 -5.65 -39.01
CA LEU A 376 30.26 -7.02 -38.90
C LEU A 376 30.37 -7.77 -40.25
N LYS A 377 29.99 -7.14 -41.37
CA LYS A 377 30.19 -7.70 -42.69
C LYS A 377 31.67 -7.86 -43.06
N GLY A 378 32.56 -7.11 -42.46
CA GLY A 378 34.01 -7.25 -42.56
C GLY A 378 34.62 -8.33 -41.65
N GLY A 379 33.82 -9.07 -40.87
CA GLY A 379 34.26 -10.14 -40.00
C GLY A 379 34.50 -9.71 -38.56
N GLY A 380 33.98 -8.56 -38.15
CA GLY A 380 34.00 -8.11 -36.73
C GLY A 380 33.21 -9.06 -35.82
N ASP A 381 33.63 -9.18 -34.55
CA ASP A 381 32.95 -10.02 -33.57
C ASP A 381 31.70 -9.31 -33.04
N PHE A 382 30.54 -9.92 -33.26
CA PHE A 382 29.24 -9.33 -32.87
C PHE A 382 29.12 -9.18 -31.36
N ALA A 383 29.53 -10.20 -30.59
CA ALA A 383 29.37 -10.20 -29.14
C ALA A 383 30.23 -9.11 -28.46
N THR A 384 31.41 -8.87 -28.98
CA THR A 384 32.30 -7.80 -28.53
C THR A 384 31.68 -6.43 -28.84
N LEU A 385 31.24 -6.22 -30.09
CA LEU A 385 30.61 -4.96 -30.48
C LEU A 385 29.28 -4.71 -29.73
N ALA A 386 28.51 -5.74 -29.43
CA ALA A 386 27.30 -5.62 -28.63
C ALA A 386 27.60 -5.17 -27.19
N LYS A 387 28.64 -5.76 -26.56
CA LYS A 387 29.06 -5.38 -25.21
C LYS A 387 29.56 -3.94 -25.13
N GLU A 388 30.26 -3.49 -26.20
CA GLU A 388 30.88 -2.16 -26.24
C GLU A 388 29.93 -1.05 -26.68
N LEU A 389 28.97 -1.33 -27.59
CA LEU A 389 28.22 -0.31 -28.29
C LEU A 389 26.70 -0.40 -28.10
N SER A 390 26.17 -1.56 -27.67
CA SER A 390 24.73 -1.70 -27.55
C SER A 390 24.18 -0.95 -26.34
N GLU A 391 23.15 -0.16 -26.56
CA GLU A 391 22.42 0.58 -25.53
C GLU A 391 21.18 -0.17 -25.03
N ASP A 392 21.06 -1.47 -25.32
CA ASP A 392 20.06 -2.34 -24.72
C ASP A 392 20.57 -2.93 -23.39
N PRO A 393 20.06 -2.45 -22.22
CA PRO A 393 20.55 -2.91 -20.92
C PRO A 393 20.25 -4.39 -20.66
N GLY A 394 19.31 -4.98 -21.40
CA GLY A 394 18.87 -6.36 -21.21
C GLY A 394 19.82 -7.38 -21.85
N SER A 395 20.42 -7.07 -23.00
CA SER A 395 21.19 -8.03 -23.80
C SER A 395 22.65 -7.62 -24.03
N ALA A 396 23.01 -6.35 -23.91
CA ALA A 396 24.36 -5.86 -24.21
C ALA A 396 25.46 -6.67 -23.49
N SER A 397 25.33 -6.89 -22.19
CA SER A 397 26.29 -7.65 -21.38
C SER A 397 26.41 -9.13 -21.78
N GLN A 398 25.39 -9.68 -22.44
CA GLN A 398 25.32 -11.05 -22.96
C GLN A 398 25.72 -11.14 -24.45
N GLY A 399 26.35 -10.08 -24.98
CA GLY A 399 26.77 -10.03 -26.40
C GLY A 399 25.60 -9.83 -27.36
N GLY A 400 24.52 -9.21 -26.88
CA GLY A 400 23.31 -8.92 -27.63
C GLY A 400 22.33 -10.08 -27.77
N ASP A 401 22.57 -11.24 -27.16
CA ASP A 401 21.74 -12.44 -27.29
C ASP A 401 20.37 -12.24 -26.62
N LEU A 402 19.28 -12.45 -27.39
CA LEU A 402 17.89 -12.35 -26.93
C LEU A 402 17.24 -13.72 -26.70
N GLY A 403 17.95 -14.81 -27.03
CA GLY A 403 17.41 -16.15 -26.96
C GLY A 403 16.27 -16.40 -27.96
N TRP A 404 15.45 -17.42 -27.68
CA TRP A 404 14.30 -17.81 -28.52
C TRP A 404 13.07 -17.04 -28.14
N PHE A 405 12.40 -16.41 -29.13
CA PHE A 405 11.16 -15.68 -28.93
C PHE A 405 10.16 -15.91 -30.07
N ALA A 406 8.87 -15.69 -29.76
CA ALA A 406 7.78 -15.79 -30.76
C ALA A 406 7.56 -14.43 -31.46
N GLN A 407 6.90 -14.45 -32.63
CA GLN A 407 6.69 -13.30 -33.53
C GLN A 407 6.20 -12.03 -32.79
N ASN A 408 5.18 -12.17 -31.96
CA ASN A 408 4.52 -11.03 -31.32
C ASN A 408 5.17 -10.58 -29.99
N THR A 409 6.34 -11.11 -29.65
CA THR A 409 7.07 -10.73 -28.42
C THR A 409 7.83 -9.42 -28.61
N MET A 410 8.24 -9.12 -29.83
CA MET A 410 9.03 -7.94 -30.17
C MET A 410 8.22 -6.96 -31.03
N VAL A 411 8.68 -5.70 -31.10
CA VAL A 411 8.06 -4.69 -31.97
C VAL A 411 8.15 -5.12 -33.43
N LYS A 412 7.10 -4.79 -34.20
CA LYS A 412 6.89 -5.30 -35.56
C LYS A 412 8.12 -5.22 -36.49
N PRO A 413 8.82 -4.07 -36.67
CA PRO A 413 9.98 -4.01 -37.53
C PRO A 413 11.11 -4.99 -37.15
N PHE A 414 11.33 -5.15 -35.85
CA PHE A 414 12.33 -6.06 -35.30
C PHE A 414 11.91 -7.53 -35.53
N ALA A 415 10.67 -7.85 -35.20
CA ALA A 415 10.11 -9.18 -35.39
C ALA A 415 10.14 -9.61 -36.90
N ASP A 416 9.65 -8.73 -37.77
CA ASP A 416 9.60 -9.01 -39.20
C ASP A 416 11.00 -9.32 -39.77
N ALA A 417 12.02 -8.55 -39.40
CA ALA A 417 13.40 -8.82 -39.81
C ALA A 417 13.95 -10.13 -39.22
N SER A 418 13.64 -10.41 -37.94
CA SER A 418 14.12 -11.63 -37.27
C SER A 418 13.50 -12.92 -37.86
N PHE A 419 12.23 -12.87 -38.26
CA PHE A 419 11.50 -14.05 -38.73
C PHE A 419 11.60 -14.24 -40.28
N SER A 420 11.89 -13.17 -41.02
CA SER A 420 12.08 -13.26 -42.49
C SER A 420 13.52 -13.47 -42.91
N GLY A 421 14.51 -13.11 -42.07
CA GLY A 421 15.92 -13.27 -42.36
C GLY A 421 16.36 -14.73 -42.33
N ALA A 422 17.32 -15.12 -43.15
CA ALA A 422 17.94 -16.45 -43.10
C ALA A 422 18.98 -16.49 -41.93
N LYS A 423 19.31 -17.69 -41.46
CA LYS A 423 20.38 -17.87 -40.48
C LYS A 423 21.68 -17.25 -40.98
N GLY A 424 22.29 -16.37 -40.23
CA GLY A 424 23.48 -15.61 -40.52
C GLY A 424 23.24 -14.26 -41.18
N ASP A 425 22.00 -13.91 -41.49
CA ASP A 425 21.67 -12.59 -42.03
C ASP A 425 21.91 -11.49 -40.97
N LEU A 426 22.51 -10.40 -41.48
CA LEU A 426 22.75 -9.16 -40.72
C LEU A 426 21.87 -8.06 -41.32
N VAL A 427 20.93 -7.56 -40.53
CA VAL A 427 19.90 -6.58 -40.96
C VAL A 427 19.90 -5.38 -40.03
N VAL A 428 19.74 -4.18 -40.59
CA VAL A 428 19.49 -2.95 -39.83
C VAL A 428 18.02 -2.59 -39.95
N VAL A 429 17.34 -2.41 -38.82
CA VAL A 429 15.94 -1.99 -38.74
C VAL A 429 15.73 -0.87 -37.78
N GLU A 430 14.75 -0.03 -38.05
CA GLU A 430 14.34 1.07 -37.18
C GLU A 430 13.04 0.74 -36.48
N SER A 431 12.97 1.01 -35.18
CA SER A 431 11.77 0.92 -34.38
C SER A 431 11.53 2.20 -33.60
N ASN A 432 10.46 2.28 -32.81
CA ASN A 432 10.22 3.39 -31.88
C ASN A 432 11.24 3.47 -30.74
N PHE A 433 12.06 2.45 -30.50
CA PHE A 433 13.12 2.46 -29.51
C PHE A 433 14.46 2.98 -30.03
N GLY A 434 14.69 2.83 -31.35
CA GLY A 434 15.96 3.18 -31.97
C GLY A 434 16.27 2.34 -33.21
N VAL A 435 17.54 2.31 -33.59
CA VAL A 435 18.07 1.54 -34.70
C VAL A 435 18.70 0.27 -34.16
N HIS A 436 18.29 -0.87 -34.69
CA HIS A 436 18.76 -2.20 -34.31
C HIS A 436 19.60 -2.80 -35.41
N VAL A 437 20.79 -3.30 -35.08
CA VAL A 437 21.55 -4.20 -35.95
C VAL A 437 21.28 -5.61 -35.44
N ILE A 438 20.65 -6.44 -36.27
CA ILE A 438 20.19 -7.79 -35.90
C ILE A 438 20.98 -8.83 -36.67
N GLU A 439 21.39 -9.91 -35.98
CA GLU A 439 21.89 -11.13 -36.57
C GLU A 439 20.95 -12.28 -36.24
N VAL A 440 20.50 -12.99 -37.27
CA VAL A 440 19.64 -14.17 -37.14
C VAL A 440 20.48 -15.40 -36.86
N LEU A 441 20.33 -15.99 -35.66
CA LEU A 441 21.09 -17.18 -35.25
C LEU A 441 20.38 -18.47 -35.61
N GLY A 442 19.07 -18.45 -35.76
CA GLY A 442 18.31 -19.62 -36.20
C GLY A 442 16.81 -19.53 -35.97
N HIS A 443 16.10 -20.52 -36.51
CA HIS A 443 14.65 -20.65 -36.43
C HIS A 443 14.25 -22.04 -35.93
N ARG A 444 13.08 -22.15 -35.27
CA ARG A 444 12.46 -23.43 -34.83
C ARG A 444 11.00 -23.46 -35.18
N GLY A 445 10.51 -24.66 -35.45
CA GLY A 445 9.14 -24.89 -35.85
C GLY A 445 8.83 -24.33 -37.26
N SER A 446 7.64 -24.54 -37.73
CA SER A 446 7.13 -23.92 -38.95
C SER A 446 5.61 -24.10 -38.98
N SER A 447 4.87 -23.02 -39.00
CA SER A 447 3.41 -23.03 -39.08
C SER A 447 2.90 -22.00 -40.06
N GLU A 448 1.69 -22.24 -40.59
CA GLU A 448 0.98 -21.23 -41.36
C GLU A 448 0.64 -20.04 -40.46
N ARG A 449 0.94 -18.85 -40.94
CA ARG A 449 0.63 -17.58 -40.31
C ARG A 449 -0.11 -16.66 -41.28
N VAL A 450 -1.00 -15.85 -40.69
CA VAL A 450 -1.74 -14.82 -41.42
C VAL A 450 -1.37 -13.46 -40.89
N GLU A 451 -1.10 -12.51 -41.79
CA GLU A 451 -0.98 -11.10 -41.41
C GLU A 451 -2.36 -10.47 -41.53
N VAL A 452 -2.85 -9.96 -40.41
CA VAL A 452 -4.19 -9.39 -40.29
C VAL A 452 -4.10 -7.98 -39.71
N ALA A 453 -4.75 -7.04 -40.37
CA ALA A 453 -5.13 -5.77 -39.75
C ALA A 453 -6.49 -5.95 -39.08
N MET A 454 -6.61 -5.54 -37.82
CA MET A 454 -7.84 -5.71 -37.03
C MET A 454 -8.39 -4.36 -36.61
N LEU A 455 -9.55 -3.98 -37.14
CA LEU A 455 -10.31 -2.83 -36.64
C LEU A 455 -11.14 -3.31 -35.48
N LYS A 456 -10.88 -2.77 -34.29
CA LYS A 456 -11.53 -3.13 -33.03
C LYS A 456 -12.25 -1.95 -32.42
N ARG A 457 -13.46 -2.18 -31.93
CA ARG A 457 -14.23 -1.21 -31.15
C ARG A 457 -14.66 -1.81 -29.82
N LEU A 458 -14.14 -1.27 -28.70
CA LEU A 458 -14.56 -1.68 -27.37
C LEU A 458 -15.96 -1.11 -27.07
N VAL A 459 -16.81 -1.93 -26.46
CA VAL A 459 -18.11 -1.48 -25.96
C VAL A 459 -17.90 -0.81 -24.60
N GLN A 460 -17.98 0.50 -24.58
CA GLN A 460 -17.83 1.29 -23.37
C GLN A 460 -19.15 1.93 -22.97
N PRO A 461 -19.46 2.04 -21.65
CA PRO A 461 -20.66 2.71 -21.20
C PRO A 461 -20.70 4.15 -21.71
N GLY A 462 -21.75 4.55 -22.35
CA GLY A 462 -21.99 5.92 -22.78
C GLY A 462 -22.69 6.75 -21.70
N SER A 463 -22.83 8.06 -21.98
CA SER A 463 -23.48 9.01 -21.05
C SER A 463 -24.88 8.60 -20.63
N GLU A 464 -25.64 7.96 -21.50
CA GLU A 464 -26.99 7.46 -21.21
C GLU A 464 -26.97 6.32 -20.20
N THR A 465 -26.02 5.39 -20.32
CA THR A 465 -25.81 4.30 -19.36
C THR A 465 -25.37 4.83 -18.00
N TYR A 466 -24.42 5.78 -17.95
CA TYR A 466 -24.04 6.46 -16.72
C TYR A 466 -25.23 7.14 -16.07
N GLN A 467 -26.05 7.88 -16.85
CA GLN A 467 -27.24 8.57 -16.34
C GLN A 467 -28.30 7.60 -15.82
N ALA A 468 -28.51 6.46 -16.50
CA ALA A 468 -29.44 5.44 -16.07
C ALA A 468 -29.06 4.84 -14.71
N VAL A 469 -27.78 4.47 -14.54
CA VAL A 469 -27.23 3.90 -13.30
C VAL A 469 -27.25 4.97 -12.18
N PHE A 470 -26.88 6.22 -12.48
CA PHE A 470 -26.97 7.33 -11.53
C PHE A 470 -28.41 7.55 -11.05
N ASN A 471 -29.40 7.50 -11.96
CA ASN A 471 -30.81 7.65 -11.61
C ASN A 471 -31.28 6.48 -10.73
N GLU A 472 -30.80 5.26 -10.97
CA GLU A 472 -31.10 4.10 -10.13
C GLU A 472 -30.50 4.28 -8.73
N ALA A 473 -29.21 4.62 -8.62
CA ALA A 473 -28.55 4.92 -7.35
C ALA A 473 -29.25 6.08 -6.59
N SER A 474 -29.67 7.12 -7.32
CA SER A 474 -30.37 8.28 -6.74
C SER A 474 -31.76 7.93 -6.20
N ARG A 475 -32.52 7.09 -6.91
CA ARG A 475 -33.80 6.57 -6.43
C ARG A 475 -33.61 5.72 -5.18
N PHE A 476 -32.59 4.87 -5.18
CA PHE A 476 -32.23 4.06 -4.03
C PHE A 476 -31.86 4.95 -2.83
N ALA A 477 -30.99 5.94 -3.00
CA ALA A 477 -30.63 6.89 -1.94
C ALA A 477 -31.86 7.62 -1.39
N ALA A 478 -32.75 8.10 -2.25
CA ALA A 478 -33.98 8.78 -1.84
C ALA A 478 -34.92 7.88 -1.03
N LEU A 479 -35.08 6.61 -1.41
CA LEU A 479 -35.87 5.64 -0.70
C LEU A 479 -35.25 5.23 0.64
N ALA A 480 -33.92 5.08 0.67
CA ALA A 480 -33.17 4.78 1.90
C ALA A 480 -33.12 5.98 2.86
N HIS A 481 -33.30 7.20 2.33
CA HIS A 481 -33.28 8.47 3.06
C HIS A 481 -34.66 8.82 3.68
N GLN A 482 -35.44 7.83 4.07
CA GLN A 482 -36.81 8.10 4.63
C GLN A 482 -36.79 9.18 5.73
N PRO A 483 -37.80 10.07 5.78
CA PRO A 483 -37.79 11.22 6.66
C PRO A 483 -37.65 10.81 8.13
N ARG A 484 -36.74 11.49 8.81
CA ARG A 484 -36.46 11.33 10.24
C ARG A 484 -37.81 11.37 11.00
N ARG A 485 -38.22 10.25 11.56
CA ARG A 485 -39.29 10.25 12.58
C ARG A 485 -38.93 11.26 13.66
N SER A 486 -39.91 12.04 14.07
CA SER A 486 -39.92 13.15 15.05
C SER A 486 -38.75 13.10 16.05
N TRP A 487 -38.16 14.26 16.38
CA TRP A 487 -37.15 14.47 17.45
C TRP A 487 -37.52 13.79 18.78
N ILE A 488 -38.83 13.55 19.04
CA ILE A 488 -39.34 12.81 20.18
C ILE A 488 -38.90 11.35 20.18
N ALA A 489 -38.78 10.68 19.02
CA ALA A 489 -38.29 9.31 18.91
C ALA A 489 -36.80 9.17 19.25
N ARG A 490 -36.00 10.25 19.08
CA ARG A 490 -34.60 10.30 19.51
C ARG A 490 -34.42 10.27 21.03
N LEU A 491 -35.33 10.91 21.78
CA LEU A 491 -35.30 10.96 23.25
C LEU A 491 -35.60 9.60 23.91
N PHE A 492 -36.31 8.70 23.21
CA PHE A 492 -36.75 7.40 23.73
C PHE A 492 -35.96 6.20 23.19
N GLY A 493 -34.73 6.37 22.74
CA GLY A 493 -33.79 5.27 22.44
C GLY A 493 -34.04 4.52 21.11
N ALA A 494 -34.79 5.10 20.16
CA ALA A 494 -35.09 4.51 18.86
C ALA A 494 -33.89 4.40 17.89
N GLY A 495 -32.69 4.79 18.33
CA GLY A 495 -31.48 4.77 17.48
C GLY A 495 -30.93 3.36 17.18
N LYS A 496 -31.15 2.40 18.07
CA LYS A 496 -30.62 1.03 17.89
C LYS A 496 -31.33 0.23 16.79
N ASN A 497 -32.63 0.50 16.57
CA ASN A 497 -33.38 -0.20 15.52
C ASN A 497 -33.23 0.42 14.14
N ARG A 498 -32.75 1.66 14.04
CA ARG A 498 -32.69 2.40 12.77
C ARG A 498 -31.69 1.79 11.77
N VAL A 499 -30.50 1.39 12.23
CA VAL A 499 -29.50 0.74 11.37
C VAL A 499 -30.11 -0.53 10.76
N GLN A 500 -30.82 -1.31 11.54
CA GLN A 500 -31.45 -2.55 11.08
C GLN A 500 -32.64 -2.29 10.15
N GLU A 501 -33.44 -1.26 10.42
CA GLU A 501 -34.55 -0.82 9.55
C GLU A 501 -34.01 -0.32 8.19
N VAL A 502 -33.01 0.56 8.19
CA VAL A 502 -32.39 1.07 6.95
C VAL A 502 -31.71 -0.06 6.20
N ARG A 503 -31.00 -0.94 6.89
CA ARG A 503 -30.36 -2.11 6.26
C ARG A 503 -31.39 -3.03 5.60
N SER A 504 -32.47 -3.38 6.30
CA SER A 504 -33.55 -4.19 5.73
C SER A 504 -34.24 -3.51 4.54
N ALA A 505 -34.37 -2.18 4.59
CA ALA A 505 -34.87 -1.42 3.46
C ALA A 505 -33.90 -1.45 2.28
N MET A 506 -32.60 -1.28 2.53
CA MET A 506 -31.54 -1.40 1.52
C MET A 506 -31.56 -2.79 0.88
N ASP A 507 -31.58 -3.86 1.67
CA ASP A 507 -31.64 -5.24 1.17
C ASP A 507 -32.90 -5.50 0.32
N THR A 508 -34.04 -4.93 0.71
CA THR A 508 -35.32 -5.08 -0.02
C THR A 508 -35.33 -4.31 -1.35
N LEU A 509 -34.69 -3.13 -1.38
CA LEU A 509 -34.66 -2.25 -2.56
C LEU A 509 -33.66 -2.73 -3.62
N LEU A 510 -32.63 -3.44 -3.23
CA LEU A 510 -31.53 -3.83 -4.12
C LEU A 510 -31.86 -4.97 -5.11
N ARG A 511 -33.06 -5.58 -5.05
CA ARG A 511 -33.53 -6.60 -6.02
C ARG A 511 -32.47 -7.60 -6.51
N GLY A 512 -31.67 -8.16 -5.59
CA GLY A 512 -30.63 -9.13 -5.93
C GLY A 512 -29.18 -8.61 -5.88
N MET A 513 -28.97 -7.31 -5.67
CA MET A 513 -27.67 -6.78 -5.26
C MET A 513 -27.52 -6.93 -3.74
N THR A 514 -26.29 -7.22 -3.29
CA THR A 514 -26.00 -7.38 -1.86
C THR A 514 -25.49 -6.08 -1.25
N VAL A 515 -26.00 -5.74 -0.06
CA VAL A 515 -25.37 -4.71 0.77
C VAL A 515 -24.00 -5.22 1.21
N GLN A 516 -22.97 -4.48 0.91
CA GLN A 516 -21.59 -4.76 1.32
C GLN A 516 -21.29 -4.07 2.66
N GLU A 517 -20.38 -4.64 3.44
CA GLU A 517 -19.92 -4.07 4.71
C GLU A 517 -18.45 -3.71 4.65
N ALA A 518 -18.10 -2.50 5.08
CA ALA A 518 -16.75 -2.09 5.38
C ALA A 518 -16.62 -1.86 6.88
N ARG A 519 -15.78 -2.65 7.52
CA ARG A 519 -15.56 -2.59 8.97
C ARG A 519 -14.20 -1.98 9.27
N ASP A 520 -14.11 -1.33 10.44
CA ASP A 520 -12.87 -0.77 10.95
C ASP A 520 -12.20 0.28 10.04
N VAL A 521 -13.02 1.05 9.32
CA VAL A 521 -12.55 2.11 8.42
C VAL A 521 -11.95 3.24 9.24
N GLU A 522 -10.70 3.58 8.98
CA GLU A 522 -9.99 4.70 9.60
C GLU A 522 -10.12 5.96 8.74
N TYR A 523 -9.99 7.13 9.36
CA TYR A 523 -10.13 8.42 8.67
C TYR A 523 -9.17 8.57 7.48
N ASN A 524 -7.96 8.03 7.60
CA ASN A 524 -6.94 8.09 6.56
C ASN A 524 -6.89 6.85 5.65
N SER A 525 -7.89 5.95 5.73
CA SER A 525 -8.02 4.83 4.79
C SER A 525 -8.15 5.35 3.36
N ARG A 526 -7.50 4.72 2.41
CA ARG A 526 -7.48 5.11 0.99
C ARG A 526 -8.64 4.51 0.22
N THR A 527 -8.97 3.29 0.56
CA THR A 527 -9.99 2.49 -0.13
C THR A 527 -10.99 1.94 0.88
N LEU A 528 -12.18 1.64 0.39
CA LEU A 528 -13.24 0.99 1.12
C LEU A 528 -13.43 -0.41 0.55
N ASN A 529 -12.93 -1.46 1.24
CA ASN A 529 -13.03 -2.86 0.78
C ASN A 529 -12.59 -3.09 -0.69
N GLY A 530 -11.51 -2.43 -1.14
CA GLY A 530 -11.04 -2.53 -2.51
C GLY A 530 -11.68 -1.55 -3.51
N LEU A 531 -12.71 -0.80 -3.11
CA LEU A 531 -13.24 0.31 -3.92
C LEU A 531 -12.20 1.41 -3.99
N GLN A 532 -11.66 1.62 -5.18
CA GLN A 532 -10.73 2.70 -5.45
C GLN A 532 -11.42 4.06 -5.32
N ARG A 533 -10.65 5.11 -5.02
CA ARG A 533 -11.13 6.49 -4.93
C ARG A 533 -12.32 6.73 -3.99
N SER A 534 -12.50 5.87 -2.97
CA SER A 534 -13.62 5.95 -2.02
C SER A 534 -13.40 6.97 -0.89
N ARG A 535 -12.47 7.89 -1.06
CA ARG A 535 -12.08 8.89 -0.06
C ARG A 535 -13.23 9.79 0.38
N GLU A 536 -14.12 10.19 -0.55
CA GLU A 536 -15.29 11.01 -0.25
C GLU A 536 -16.30 10.26 0.62
N VAL A 537 -16.48 8.98 0.38
CA VAL A 537 -17.34 8.11 1.19
C VAL A 537 -16.81 8.05 2.63
N ILE A 538 -15.48 7.89 2.79
CA ILE A 538 -14.83 7.84 4.09
C ILE A 538 -14.98 9.17 4.83
N ARG A 539 -14.70 10.31 4.18
CA ARG A 539 -14.90 11.65 4.77
C ARG A 539 -16.33 11.87 5.23
N TRP A 540 -17.29 11.49 4.39
CA TRP A 540 -18.70 11.56 4.77
C TRP A 540 -18.99 10.72 6.01
N ALA A 541 -18.48 9.49 6.10
CA ALA A 541 -18.70 8.59 7.22
C ALA A 541 -18.21 9.16 8.56
N PHE A 542 -17.16 9.97 8.55
CA PHE A 542 -16.63 10.62 9.76
C PHE A 542 -17.40 11.91 10.14
N SER A 543 -18.24 12.43 9.26
CA SER A 543 -19.14 13.56 9.54
C SER A 543 -20.60 13.13 9.82
N ALA A 544 -20.97 11.90 9.45
CA ALA A 544 -22.32 11.36 9.57
C ALA A 544 -22.63 10.87 11.00
N ASN A 545 -23.91 10.71 11.30
CA ASN A 545 -24.38 10.03 12.51
C ASN A 545 -24.78 8.58 12.18
N VAL A 546 -24.74 7.71 13.18
CA VAL A 546 -25.16 6.31 13.02
C VAL A 546 -26.61 6.24 12.47
N GLY A 547 -26.77 5.49 11.38
CA GLY A 547 -28.01 5.35 10.62
C GLY A 547 -28.28 6.45 9.59
N ASP A 548 -27.37 7.41 9.40
CA ASP A 548 -27.46 8.35 8.28
C ASP A 548 -27.07 7.60 6.98
N VAL A 549 -27.79 7.95 5.89
CA VAL A 549 -27.53 7.45 4.53
C VAL A 549 -26.95 8.59 3.71
N SER A 550 -25.97 8.30 2.87
CA SER A 550 -25.30 9.31 2.05
C SER A 550 -26.11 9.71 0.84
N SER A 551 -25.71 10.80 0.20
CA SER A 551 -25.99 11.03 -1.23
C SER A 551 -25.27 9.97 -2.08
N VAL A 552 -25.51 10.00 -3.39
CA VAL A 552 -24.77 9.16 -4.34
C VAL A 552 -23.35 9.69 -4.47
N PHE A 553 -22.37 8.82 -4.29
CA PHE A 553 -20.97 9.09 -4.61
C PHE A 553 -20.63 8.48 -5.97
N GLU A 554 -19.91 9.22 -6.79
CA GLU A 554 -19.35 8.73 -8.04
C GLU A 554 -17.92 8.23 -7.78
N LEU A 555 -17.72 6.96 -8.07
CA LEU A 555 -16.41 6.31 -8.00
C LEU A 555 -16.02 5.83 -9.40
N ASP A 556 -14.79 5.34 -9.55
CA ASP A 556 -14.30 4.85 -10.84
C ASP A 556 -15.18 3.68 -11.34
N GLY A 557 -15.95 3.92 -12.41
CA GLY A 557 -16.84 2.93 -13.00
C GLY A 557 -18.03 2.48 -12.15
N SER A 558 -18.40 3.21 -11.09
CA SER A 558 -19.55 2.86 -10.24
C SER A 558 -20.10 4.04 -9.44
N TYR A 559 -21.35 3.90 -8.96
CA TYR A 559 -21.96 4.78 -7.99
C TYR A 559 -22.15 4.05 -6.67
N VAL A 560 -21.97 4.76 -5.55
CA VAL A 560 -22.08 4.18 -4.20
C VAL A 560 -23.03 5.00 -3.34
N VAL A 561 -23.88 4.30 -2.60
CA VAL A 561 -24.70 4.87 -1.53
C VAL A 561 -24.34 4.14 -0.24
N ALA A 562 -23.90 4.88 0.77
CA ALA A 562 -23.41 4.34 2.02
C ALA A 562 -24.32 4.71 3.20
N MET A 563 -24.35 3.85 4.23
CA MET A 563 -24.96 4.09 5.52
C MET A 563 -23.90 3.94 6.61
N LEU A 564 -23.83 4.88 7.56
CA LEU A 564 -22.99 4.71 8.73
C LEU A 564 -23.64 3.73 9.72
N SER A 565 -23.07 2.54 9.85
CA SER A 565 -23.61 1.46 10.67
C SER A 565 -23.17 1.56 12.13
N ARG A 566 -21.90 1.94 12.38
CA ARG A 566 -21.34 2.01 13.73
C ARG A 566 -20.21 3.03 13.81
N VAL A 567 -20.13 3.68 14.97
CA VAL A 567 -18.99 4.53 15.38
C VAL A 567 -18.21 3.79 16.47
N LYS A 568 -16.93 3.57 16.24
CA LYS A 568 -15.99 3.05 17.25
C LYS A 568 -15.14 4.22 17.73
N GLU A 569 -15.64 4.88 18.76
CA GLU A 569 -15.00 6.07 19.33
C GLU A 569 -13.65 5.71 19.96
N SER A 570 -12.70 6.61 19.80
CA SER A 570 -11.40 6.56 20.47
C SER A 570 -11.19 7.82 21.31
N LYS A 571 -10.77 7.65 22.54
CA LYS A 571 -10.38 8.75 23.43
C LYS A 571 -8.93 8.58 23.82
N ASP A 572 -8.12 9.60 23.56
CA ASP A 572 -6.68 9.58 23.83
C ASP A 572 -5.93 8.39 23.17
N GLY A 573 -6.41 7.92 22.01
CA GLY A 573 -5.83 6.79 21.29
C GLY A 573 -6.26 5.41 21.80
N TYR A 574 -7.25 5.35 22.71
CA TYR A 574 -7.82 4.09 23.20
C TYR A 574 -9.30 4.01 22.84
N ALA A 575 -9.75 2.81 22.44
CA ALA A 575 -11.15 2.56 22.22
C ALA A 575 -11.99 2.90 23.47
N SER A 576 -13.15 3.50 23.28
CA SER A 576 -14.11 3.65 24.39
C SER A 576 -14.62 2.28 24.87
N TYR A 577 -15.05 2.20 26.13
CA TYR A 577 -15.68 0.98 26.66
C TYR A 577 -16.81 0.47 25.75
N GLU A 578 -17.66 1.38 25.25
CA GLU A 578 -18.77 1.03 24.38
C GLU A 578 -18.30 0.45 23.02
N ALA A 579 -17.15 0.89 22.52
CA ALA A 579 -16.57 0.36 21.27
C ALA A 579 -16.07 -1.10 21.43
N VAL A 580 -15.59 -1.46 22.62
CA VAL A 580 -14.99 -2.78 22.93
C VAL A 580 -15.79 -3.57 23.97
N ARG A 581 -17.04 -3.19 24.18
CA ARG A 581 -17.90 -3.77 25.22
C ARG A 581 -17.98 -5.29 25.17
N GLU A 582 -18.23 -5.87 23.99
CA GLU A 582 -18.33 -7.31 23.80
C GLU A 582 -17.02 -8.02 24.19
N GLN A 583 -15.88 -7.43 23.83
CA GLN A 583 -14.55 -7.98 24.19
C GLN A 583 -14.30 -7.87 25.70
N ALA A 584 -14.68 -6.75 26.31
CA ALA A 584 -14.55 -6.55 27.75
C ALA A 584 -15.48 -7.47 28.55
N GLU A 585 -16.70 -7.71 28.08
CA GLU A 585 -17.64 -8.66 28.67
C GLU A 585 -17.11 -10.10 28.56
N ALA A 586 -16.58 -10.50 27.40
CA ALA A 586 -15.98 -11.82 27.18
C ALA A 586 -14.74 -12.02 28.07
N GLY A 587 -13.89 -11.01 28.22
CA GLY A 587 -12.75 -11.03 29.12
C GLY A 587 -13.15 -11.16 30.58
N ALA A 588 -14.09 -10.36 31.05
CA ALA A 588 -14.61 -10.42 32.41
C ALA A 588 -15.29 -11.77 32.73
N LEU A 589 -15.99 -12.34 31.74
CA LEU A 589 -16.58 -13.69 31.86
C LEU A 589 -15.50 -14.74 32.01
N ARG A 590 -14.44 -14.67 31.19
CA ARG A 590 -13.30 -15.59 31.27
C ARG A 590 -12.64 -15.51 32.64
N ASP A 591 -12.35 -14.31 33.16
CA ASP A 591 -11.71 -14.12 34.48
C ASP A 591 -12.58 -14.71 35.62
N LYS A 592 -13.90 -14.52 35.55
CA LYS A 592 -14.81 -15.12 36.56
C LYS A 592 -14.91 -16.64 36.41
N LYS A 593 -14.87 -17.19 35.19
CA LYS A 593 -14.78 -18.64 34.96
C LYS A 593 -13.47 -19.18 35.55
N ALA A 594 -12.35 -18.49 35.28
CA ALA A 594 -11.04 -18.84 35.83
C ALA A 594 -11.08 -18.92 37.36
N ALA A 595 -11.54 -17.87 38.02
CA ALA A 595 -11.67 -17.84 39.48
C ALA A 595 -12.53 -19.01 40.03
N LYS A 596 -13.65 -19.31 39.37
CA LYS A 596 -14.53 -20.41 39.77
C LYS A 596 -13.86 -21.77 39.54
N LEU A 597 -13.13 -21.95 38.45
CA LEU A 597 -12.40 -23.20 38.17
C LEU A 597 -11.20 -23.37 39.11
N VAL A 598 -10.47 -22.29 39.42
CA VAL A 598 -9.41 -22.28 40.45
C VAL A 598 -9.96 -22.77 41.78
N ALA A 599 -11.07 -22.17 42.26
CA ALA A 599 -11.74 -22.59 43.49
C ALA A 599 -12.21 -24.03 43.42
N SER A 600 -12.66 -24.50 42.27
CA SER A 600 -13.13 -25.88 42.07
C SER A 600 -12.00 -26.93 42.09
N LEU A 601 -10.80 -26.56 41.64
CA LEU A 601 -9.61 -27.43 41.60
C LEU A 601 -8.82 -27.40 42.92
N ALA A 602 -8.99 -26.36 43.73
CA ALA A 602 -8.36 -26.29 45.04
C ALA A 602 -8.89 -27.37 45.97
N GLY A 603 -8.01 -27.98 46.76
CA GLY A 603 -8.37 -28.95 47.82
C GLY A 603 -8.93 -30.30 47.34
N GLY A 604 -8.56 -30.75 46.14
CA GLY A 604 -9.07 -32.04 45.59
C GLY A 604 -8.34 -33.31 46.04
N GLY A 605 -7.22 -33.22 46.78
CA GLY A 605 -6.41 -34.36 47.18
C GLY A 605 -4.95 -34.00 47.38
N ASN A 606 -4.15 -34.97 47.85
CA ASN A 606 -2.70 -34.81 48.03
C ASN A 606 -1.89 -35.36 46.84
N SER A 607 -2.55 -35.95 45.86
CA SER A 607 -1.93 -36.42 44.62
C SER A 607 -2.72 -35.93 43.39
N LEU A 608 -2.04 -35.80 42.25
CA LEU A 608 -2.67 -35.37 40.99
C LEU A 608 -3.79 -36.38 40.56
N ALA A 609 -3.58 -37.70 40.84
CA ALA A 609 -4.56 -38.72 40.54
C ALA A 609 -5.84 -38.59 41.40
N GLU A 610 -5.71 -38.26 42.71
CA GLU A 610 -6.84 -37.99 43.58
C GLU A 610 -7.61 -36.73 43.14
N ILE A 611 -6.88 -35.66 42.74
CA ILE A 611 -7.49 -34.46 42.19
C ILE A 611 -8.25 -34.76 40.89
N ALA A 612 -7.66 -35.52 39.98
CA ALA A 612 -8.29 -35.93 38.74
C ALA A 612 -9.60 -36.69 39.00
N GLN A 613 -9.55 -37.73 39.86
CA GLN A 613 -10.70 -38.54 40.23
C GLN A 613 -11.80 -37.72 40.94
N ALA A 614 -11.42 -36.87 41.90
CA ALA A 614 -12.37 -36.05 42.65
C ALA A 614 -13.07 -34.99 41.78
N LYS A 615 -12.45 -34.61 40.67
CA LYS A 615 -12.98 -33.59 39.72
C LYS A 615 -13.54 -34.14 38.44
N GLY A 616 -13.50 -35.50 38.27
CA GLY A 616 -14.00 -36.20 37.08
C GLY A 616 -13.20 -35.89 35.80
N GLU A 617 -11.90 -35.64 35.96
CA GLU A 617 -10.98 -35.29 34.87
C GLU A 617 -9.94 -36.42 34.67
N GLY A 618 -9.32 -36.44 33.48
CA GLY A 618 -8.19 -37.32 33.19
C GLY A 618 -6.84 -36.65 33.42
N VAL A 619 -5.86 -37.47 33.88
CA VAL A 619 -4.47 -37.01 33.91
C VAL A 619 -3.89 -37.07 32.51
N GLN A 620 -3.33 -35.96 32.07
CA GLN A 620 -2.63 -35.77 30.78
C GLN A 620 -1.13 -35.59 31.04
N ARG A 621 -0.31 -35.68 29.98
CA ARG A 621 1.15 -35.53 30.08
C ARG A 621 1.69 -34.55 29.03
N ALA A 622 2.68 -33.80 29.44
CA ALA A 622 3.48 -32.93 28.59
C ALA A 622 4.95 -33.27 28.82
N ALA A 623 5.60 -33.84 27.82
CA ALA A 623 6.99 -34.28 27.91
C ALA A 623 7.96 -33.16 27.51
N SER A 624 9.12 -33.15 28.14
CA SER A 624 10.26 -32.25 27.80
C SER A 624 9.91 -30.76 27.75
N VAL A 625 9.10 -30.30 28.71
CA VAL A 625 8.69 -28.88 28.80
C VAL A 625 9.86 -28.03 29.31
N SER A 626 10.15 -26.96 28.59
CA SER A 626 11.13 -25.96 28.98
C SER A 626 10.54 -24.55 28.83
N PHE A 627 11.18 -23.50 29.35
CA PHE A 627 10.74 -22.11 29.13
C PHE A 627 10.70 -21.68 27.67
N THR A 628 11.37 -22.43 26.77
CA THR A 628 11.36 -22.18 25.31
C THR A 628 10.29 -23.01 24.59
N SER A 629 9.50 -23.81 25.30
CA SER A 629 8.43 -24.61 24.71
C SER A 629 7.34 -23.70 24.14
N TYR A 630 6.96 -23.96 22.89
CA TYR A 630 5.91 -23.22 22.19
C TYR A 630 4.49 -23.77 22.50
N ALA A 631 4.43 -24.99 22.97
CA ALA A 631 3.17 -25.64 23.34
C ALA A 631 3.34 -26.43 24.64
N PHE A 632 2.26 -26.57 25.38
CA PHE A 632 2.19 -27.38 26.59
C PHE A 632 1.37 -28.65 26.28
N GLY A 633 2.05 -29.76 26.08
CA GLY A 633 1.38 -31.01 25.67
C GLY A 633 0.51 -30.83 24.43
N ASN A 634 -0.74 -31.27 24.50
CA ASN A 634 -1.72 -31.19 23.41
C ASN A 634 -2.65 -29.95 23.50
N VAL A 635 -2.47 -29.08 24.48
CA VAL A 635 -3.39 -27.95 24.75
C VAL A 635 -2.96 -26.61 24.11
N GLY A 636 -1.82 -26.58 23.42
CA GLY A 636 -1.34 -25.42 22.70
C GLY A 636 -0.50 -24.47 23.56
N TYR A 637 -0.49 -23.18 23.22
CA TYR A 637 0.34 -22.17 23.88
C TYR A 637 -0.24 -21.77 25.24
N GLU A 638 0.37 -22.30 26.31
CA GLU A 638 -0.02 -22.12 27.71
C GLU A 638 1.17 -21.63 28.55
N PRO A 639 1.57 -20.37 28.45
CA PRO A 639 2.79 -19.86 29.09
C PRO A 639 2.76 -19.99 30.61
N SER A 640 1.61 -19.82 31.25
CA SER A 640 1.47 -20.00 32.72
C SER A 640 1.69 -21.45 33.14
N ALA A 641 1.16 -22.42 32.38
CA ALA A 641 1.37 -23.86 32.64
C ALA A 641 2.84 -24.23 32.36
N ILE A 642 3.44 -23.78 31.27
CA ILE A 642 4.86 -23.97 30.94
C ILE A 642 5.75 -23.42 32.07
N GLY A 643 5.51 -22.16 32.46
CA GLY A 643 6.27 -21.51 33.53
C GLY A 643 6.17 -22.22 34.86
N THR A 644 4.97 -22.67 35.20
CA THR A 644 4.71 -23.43 36.45
C THR A 644 5.39 -24.80 36.38
N ALA A 645 5.26 -25.56 35.28
CA ALA A 645 5.90 -26.85 35.14
C ALA A 645 7.41 -26.80 35.36
N VAL A 646 8.08 -25.79 34.73
CA VAL A 646 9.53 -25.60 34.90
C VAL A 646 9.92 -25.07 36.28
N ALA A 647 9.02 -24.34 36.96
CA ALA A 647 9.23 -23.88 38.33
C ALA A 647 9.10 -24.98 39.39
N LEU A 648 8.38 -26.10 39.09
CA LEU A 648 8.33 -27.29 39.92
C LEU A 648 9.70 -27.98 39.86
N GLY A 649 10.56 -27.65 40.81
CA GLY A 649 11.98 -28.00 40.79
C GLY A 649 12.27 -29.43 41.27
N LYS A 650 11.26 -30.17 41.74
CA LYS A 650 11.43 -31.54 42.33
C LYS A 650 10.41 -32.48 41.75
N GLU A 651 10.86 -33.69 41.49
CA GLU A 651 9.99 -34.80 41.11
C GLU A 651 8.90 -35.06 42.14
N GLY A 652 7.66 -35.24 41.68
CA GLY A 652 6.48 -35.40 42.52
C GLY A 652 5.86 -34.12 43.07
N GLU A 653 6.47 -32.97 42.90
CA GLU A 653 5.93 -31.68 43.37
C GLU A 653 4.68 -31.30 42.56
N ILE A 654 3.62 -30.85 43.29
CA ILE A 654 2.32 -30.51 42.71
C ILE A 654 2.09 -28.99 42.83
N SER A 655 1.62 -28.37 41.77
CA SER A 655 1.28 -26.93 41.76
C SER A 655 -0.06 -26.66 42.48
N VAL A 656 -0.24 -25.42 42.91
CA VAL A 656 -1.58 -24.86 43.09
C VAL A 656 -2.30 -24.73 41.72
N PRO A 657 -3.63 -24.58 41.70
CA PRO A 657 -4.34 -24.31 40.44
C PRO A 657 -3.82 -23.05 39.75
N VAL A 658 -3.47 -23.14 38.47
CA VAL A 658 -2.85 -22.07 37.67
C VAL A 658 -3.76 -21.72 36.50
N GLU A 659 -4.05 -20.43 36.34
CA GLU A 659 -4.81 -19.92 35.20
C GLU A 659 -3.97 -19.93 33.93
N GLY A 660 -4.48 -20.53 32.85
CA GLY A 660 -3.91 -20.52 31.52
C GLY A 660 -4.82 -19.85 30.49
N ASN A 661 -4.45 -19.94 29.22
CA ASN A 661 -5.22 -19.36 28.13
C ASN A 661 -6.53 -20.13 27.89
N ASN A 662 -6.50 -21.45 27.94
CA ASN A 662 -7.64 -22.32 27.60
C ASN A 662 -8.39 -22.89 28.82
N GLY A 663 -7.82 -22.77 30.03
CA GLY A 663 -8.40 -23.33 31.23
C GLY A 663 -7.54 -23.15 32.46
N VAL A 664 -7.89 -23.84 33.53
CA VAL A 664 -7.14 -23.88 34.79
C VAL A 664 -6.48 -25.25 34.95
N TYR A 665 -5.21 -25.22 35.30
CA TYR A 665 -4.31 -26.36 35.35
C TYR A 665 -3.88 -26.65 36.78
N VAL A 666 -3.75 -27.95 37.13
CA VAL A 666 -2.92 -28.40 38.24
C VAL A 666 -1.88 -29.33 37.66
N LEU A 667 -0.61 -29.05 37.97
CA LEU A 667 0.54 -29.74 37.38
C LEU A 667 1.30 -30.51 38.42
N GLN A 668 1.91 -31.61 38.02
CA GLN A 668 2.87 -32.37 38.83
C GLN A 668 4.11 -32.65 37.97
N SER A 669 5.32 -32.40 38.47
CA SER A 669 6.53 -32.82 37.81
C SER A 669 6.75 -34.31 37.97
N GLU A 670 6.91 -35.04 36.85
CA GLU A 670 7.22 -36.50 36.87
C GLU A 670 8.73 -36.74 36.74
N ALA A 671 9.44 -35.91 36.01
CA ALA A 671 10.88 -35.95 35.91
C ALA A 671 11.44 -34.54 35.68
N VAL A 672 12.59 -34.24 36.25
CA VAL A 672 13.31 -32.99 36.04
C VAL A 672 14.72 -33.29 35.56
N VAL A 673 15.05 -32.88 34.34
CA VAL A 673 16.36 -33.07 33.72
C VAL A 673 17.04 -31.72 33.59
N THR A 674 18.29 -31.62 34.03
CA THR A 674 19.08 -30.41 33.87
C THR A 674 20.21 -30.68 32.88
N GLU A 675 20.22 -29.99 31.76
CA GLU A 675 21.27 -30.06 30.72
C GLU A 675 22.22 -28.89 30.87
N ALA A 676 23.50 -29.10 30.58
CA ALA A 676 24.47 -28.01 30.56
C ALA A 676 24.24 -27.15 29.30
N VAL A 677 24.05 -25.86 29.51
CA VAL A 677 23.83 -24.88 28.43
C VAL A 677 24.90 -23.78 28.55
N ASP A 678 25.49 -23.41 27.41
CA ASP A 678 26.51 -22.36 27.39
C ASP A 678 25.86 -20.97 27.55
N ALA A 679 26.09 -20.38 28.72
CA ALA A 679 25.56 -19.07 29.07
C ALA A 679 26.19 -17.92 28.24
N GLU A 680 27.44 -18.08 27.78
CA GLU A 680 28.14 -17.09 26.97
C GLU A 680 27.56 -17.07 25.55
N GLN A 681 27.39 -18.24 24.95
CA GLN A 681 26.74 -18.38 23.64
C GLN A 681 25.32 -17.80 23.64
N LEU A 682 24.53 -18.06 24.68
CA LEU A 682 23.18 -17.50 24.81
C LEU A 682 23.17 -16.00 24.99
N ARG A 683 24.11 -15.46 25.76
CA ARG A 683 24.29 -14.02 25.92
C ARG A 683 24.60 -13.37 24.56
N ASP A 684 25.55 -13.93 23.84
CA ASP A 684 25.98 -13.37 22.56
C ASP A 684 24.90 -13.48 21.49
N GLY A 685 24.17 -14.58 21.41
CA GLY A 685 22.99 -14.71 20.57
C GLY A 685 21.88 -13.73 20.91
N ALA A 686 21.60 -13.54 22.20
CA ALA A 686 20.64 -12.54 22.68
C ALA A 686 21.09 -11.10 22.37
N GLN A 687 22.39 -10.81 22.54
CA GLN A 687 22.97 -9.52 22.16
C GLN A 687 22.83 -9.23 20.68
N GLN A 688 23.11 -10.21 19.83
CA GLN A 688 22.94 -10.08 18.38
C GLN A 688 21.48 -9.85 18.00
N THR A 689 20.56 -10.60 18.58
CA THR A 689 19.11 -10.43 18.38
C THR A 689 18.65 -9.02 18.80
N LEU A 690 19.10 -8.54 19.96
CA LEU A 690 18.77 -7.22 20.47
C LEU A 690 19.30 -6.11 19.55
N ARG A 691 20.50 -6.26 19.02
CA ARG A 691 21.09 -5.32 18.05
C ARG A 691 20.33 -5.31 16.72
N MET A 692 19.95 -6.47 16.20
CA MET A 692 19.15 -6.55 14.97
C MET A 692 17.79 -5.88 15.17
N ARG A 693 17.09 -6.19 16.25
CA ARG A 693 15.77 -5.60 16.56
C ARG A 693 15.87 -4.09 16.72
N SER A 694 16.87 -3.58 17.44
CA SER A 694 17.03 -2.13 17.61
C SER A 694 17.26 -1.39 16.28
N GLY A 695 17.76 -2.08 15.25
CA GLY A 695 17.95 -1.50 13.91
C GLY A 695 16.68 -0.98 13.25
N TYR A 696 15.56 -1.65 13.44
CA TYR A 696 14.27 -1.24 12.86
C TYR A 696 13.24 -0.82 13.92
N GLU A 697 13.30 -1.35 15.15
CA GLU A 697 12.34 -1.01 16.20
C GLU A 697 12.62 0.35 16.88
N ALA A 698 13.87 0.84 16.86
CA ALA A 698 14.23 2.07 17.56
C ALA A 698 13.44 3.31 17.07
N TYR A 699 13.29 3.46 15.75
CA TYR A 699 12.52 4.55 15.18
C TYR A 699 11.01 4.36 15.37
N GLU A 700 10.51 3.14 15.21
CA GLU A 700 9.09 2.84 15.43
C GLU A 700 8.69 3.06 16.90
N ALA A 701 9.55 2.69 17.86
CA ALA A 701 9.33 2.98 19.26
C ALA A 701 9.25 4.49 19.53
N LEU A 702 10.16 5.28 18.94
CA LEU A 702 10.15 6.72 19.04
C LEU A 702 8.87 7.33 18.45
N LYS A 703 8.43 6.85 17.31
CA LYS A 703 7.19 7.25 16.66
C LYS A 703 5.95 6.90 17.51
N LEU A 704 5.92 5.71 18.11
CA LEU A 704 4.85 5.29 19.02
C LEU A 704 4.79 6.13 20.31
N MET A 705 5.92 6.65 20.78
CA MET A 705 5.99 7.55 21.96
C MET A 705 5.59 8.98 21.60
N SER A 706 5.60 9.33 20.31
CA SER A 706 5.27 10.66 19.82
C SER A 706 3.78 10.81 19.57
N LYS A 707 3.25 12.02 19.77
CA LYS A 707 1.86 12.35 19.46
C LYS A 707 1.78 12.79 17.99
N VAL A 708 1.51 11.86 17.08
CA VAL A 708 1.29 12.13 15.67
C VAL A 708 -0.21 12.22 15.39
N ILE A 709 -0.66 13.33 14.82
CA ILE A 709 -2.04 13.57 14.42
C ILE A 709 -2.05 13.80 12.91
N ASP A 710 -2.61 12.88 12.15
CA ASP A 710 -2.75 12.97 10.70
C ASP A 710 -4.15 13.46 10.34
N ARG A 711 -4.24 14.60 9.65
CA ARG A 711 -5.48 15.22 9.16
C ARG A 711 -5.52 15.35 7.64
N ARG A 712 -4.58 14.73 6.94
CA ARG A 712 -4.49 14.79 5.47
C ARG A 712 -5.79 14.38 4.79
N GLY A 713 -6.52 13.42 5.35
CA GLY A 713 -7.84 13.04 4.88
C GLY A 713 -8.86 14.16 4.76
N LYS A 714 -8.61 15.32 5.39
CA LYS A 714 -9.44 16.52 5.26
C LYS A 714 -9.23 17.21 3.90
N PHE A 715 -8.05 17.06 3.30
CA PHE A 715 -7.60 17.81 2.13
C PHE A 715 -7.47 16.96 0.87
N PHE A 716 -7.11 15.68 1.03
CA PHE A 716 -6.77 14.77 -0.08
C PHE A 716 -7.66 13.54 -0.09
#